data_02a2f43d5c158c5a2be4dd4cc8e865c2
#
_entry.id   02a2f43d5c158c5a2be4dd4cc8e865c2
#
_cell.length_a   1.000
_cell.length_b   1.000
_cell.length_c   1.000
_cell.angle_alpha   90.00
_cell.angle_beta   90.00
_cell.angle_gamma   90.00
#
_symmetry.space_group_name_H-M   'P 1'
#
loop_
_entity.id
_entity.type
_entity.pdbx_description
1 polymer ?
#
loop_
_entity_poly.entity_id
_entity_poly.type
_entity_poly.pdbx_seq_one_letter_code
_entity_poly.pdbx_strand_id
1 'polypeptide(L)'
;MQISFEEEQQIFHLYNDKISYVIQVEKQRYLKHCYYGKRIKRWHSGIKDYYYDRGFCANPIAEDRTFSLDTQLREFPESGQGDFRSPAYELEDRNGDKNARFFYNGYRILSGKIAPDGLPHVYTDADTEAMTLEITLQDKVRNQRILLYYTIYEDAAVTRFAKWINDGTEPIEICRFLSMNMDLPTQEYDVLTLSGAHTEEKNVYRRPLCADSVTIESSRGTSSPQATPFIGLLSPGTTEEQGEVLGVNLIYSGNFYGCVQCGQYGTIRVQLGINPYQFGWQLAPGTSFCTPEAVLVYSVNGLAGMSNIFHRLYRTRVCRGWYRDRERPVLLNSWEGMYFEINEEKMLTLAEEAAELGIELLVMDDGWFKGRNTDTTSLGDWTEDKKKFPDGLQSLAEKVKQKGIDFGIWFEPEMISRESDLYREHPDWVIRSPLYEPILSRHQLVLDLSNPAVCEYLIDAVSKVLVPGNISYVKWDMNRHLTDLGSAYLDRKNQNELSHRYVLGLYQVMETLTERFPQVLFESCSSGGGRFDAGMLYYMPQTWTSDNTDEVCRLKIQHGTSFLFPTVTMGAHVSACPNHQVGRTTPLATRFAVAAAGNLGYELDLKKLLKEEKKEVREQIAEYKRRRRTVQFGTYYRLADSFQENQSAWNIVSEDGMEVIFTHVQILARSAYRVPVIRLKGLDPDAVYTDCETGQEYGGDELMYAGIRIPRIRQDFSSTTMVLRKS
;
A
#
# COMPACT_ATOMS: atom_id res chain seq x y z
N MET A 1 -4.30 -10.64 -23.85
CA MET A 1 -5.54 -10.58 -23.02
C MET A 1 -6.74 -10.69 -23.93
N GLN A 2 -7.80 -11.35 -23.47
CA GLN A 2 -9.07 -11.47 -24.19
C GLN A 2 -10.23 -11.53 -23.21
N ILE A 3 -11.37 -11.03 -23.66
CA ILE A 3 -12.65 -11.18 -22.96
C ILE A 3 -13.65 -11.73 -23.98
N SER A 4 -14.31 -12.82 -23.67
CA SER A 4 -15.35 -13.43 -24.51
C SER A 4 -16.63 -13.60 -23.72
N PHE A 5 -17.76 -13.59 -24.44
CA PHE A 5 -19.08 -13.91 -23.93
C PHE A 5 -19.67 -15.06 -24.74
N GLU A 6 -20.06 -16.12 -24.05
CA GLU A 6 -20.74 -17.29 -24.66
C GLU A 6 -22.24 -17.15 -24.43
N GLU A 7 -22.98 -16.84 -25.46
CA GLU A 7 -24.42 -16.51 -25.38
C GLU A 7 -25.30 -17.67 -24.90
N GLU A 8 -25.05 -18.92 -25.34
CA GLU A 8 -25.87 -20.07 -24.95
C GLU A 8 -25.81 -20.37 -23.46
N GLN A 9 -24.62 -20.27 -22.86
CA GLN A 9 -24.40 -20.57 -21.44
C GLN A 9 -24.36 -19.29 -20.58
N GLN A 10 -24.44 -18.11 -21.21
CA GLN A 10 -24.37 -16.78 -20.55
C GLN A 10 -23.10 -16.64 -19.70
N ILE A 11 -21.93 -16.96 -20.27
CA ILE A 11 -20.63 -17.01 -19.59
C ILE A 11 -19.70 -15.92 -20.12
N PHE A 12 -19.19 -15.10 -19.22
CA PHE A 12 -18.06 -14.22 -19.46
C PHE A 12 -16.77 -14.94 -19.08
N HIS A 13 -15.78 -14.92 -19.97
CA HIS A 13 -14.46 -15.46 -19.74
C HIS A 13 -13.39 -14.41 -20.06
N LEU A 14 -12.78 -13.87 -19.02
CA LEU A 14 -11.63 -12.97 -19.10
C LEU A 14 -10.37 -13.83 -18.95
N TYR A 15 -9.40 -13.69 -19.87
CA TYR A 15 -8.20 -14.51 -19.80
C TYR A 15 -7.00 -13.90 -20.52
N ASN A 16 -5.83 -14.33 -20.08
CA ASN A 16 -4.57 -14.17 -20.79
C ASN A 16 -3.86 -15.54 -20.83
N ASP A 17 -2.56 -15.57 -21.05
CA ASP A 17 -1.77 -16.81 -21.07
C ASP A 17 -1.55 -17.44 -19.68
N LYS A 18 -1.74 -16.68 -18.59
CA LYS A 18 -1.47 -17.08 -17.20
C LYS A 18 -2.72 -17.41 -16.42
N ILE A 19 -3.77 -16.61 -16.54
CA ILE A 19 -4.98 -16.67 -15.69
C ILE A 19 -6.28 -16.70 -16.48
N SER A 20 -7.33 -17.16 -15.81
CA SER A 20 -8.73 -17.07 -16.24
C SER A 20 -9.60 -16.55 -15.10
N TYR A 21 -10.56 -15.69 -15.42
CA TYR A 21 -11.64 -15.24 -14.56
C TYR A 21 -12.97 -15.50 -15.26
N VAL A 22 -13.88 -16.23 -14.62
CA VAL A 22 -15.13 -16.68 -15.25
C VAL A 22 -16.33 -16.31 -14.41
N ILE A 23 -17.29 -15.64 -15.06
CA ILE A 23 -18.56 -15.22 -14.47
C ILE A 23 -19.69 -15.81 -15.31
N GLN A 24 -20.76 -16.26 -14.69
CA GLN A 24 -21.97 -16.72 -15.36
C GLN A 24 -23.18 -15.87 -14.95
N VAL A 25 -24.07 -15.59 -15.89
CA VAL A 25 -25.40 -15.03 -15.61
C VAL A 25 -26.37 -16.16 -15.43
N GLU A 26 -26.76 -16.41 -14.18
CA GLU A 26 -27.63 -17.52 -13.82
C GLU A 26 -29.11 -17.06 -13.77
N LYS A 27 -30.01 -17.93 -14.28
CA LYS A 27 -31.44 -17.63 -14.37
C LYS A 27 -31.72 -16.26 -15.05
N GLN A 28 -30.81 -15.83 -15.94
CA GLN A 28 -30.86 -14.52 -16.63
C GLN A 28 -30.94 -13.31 -15.68
N ARG A 29 -30.49 -13.45 -14.43
CA ARG A 29 -30.63 -12.42 -13.38
C ARG A 29 -29.42 -12.25 -12.51
N TYR A 30 -28.87 -13.36 -12.00
CA TYR A 30 -27.87 -13.35 -10.93
C TYR A 30 -26.48 -13.57 -11.48
N LEU A 31 -25.51 -12.79 -11.02
CA LEU A 31 -24.12 -13.05 -11.34
C LEU A 31 -23.53 -14.09 -10.39
N LYS A 32 -23.00 -15.16 -10.97
CA LYS A 32 -22.34 -16.24 -10.29
C LYS A 32 -20.85 -16.18 -10.54
N HIS A 33 -20.04 -16.26 -9.46
CA HIS A 33 -18.62 -16.49 -9.59
C HIS A 33 -18.37 -17.96 -9.95
N CYS A 34 -17.67 -18.21 -11.04
CA CYS A 34 -17.39 -19.55 -11.50
C CYS A 34 -15.97 -20.00 -11.27
N TYR A 35 -15.01 -19.11 -11.52
CA TYR A 35 -13.60 -19.43 -11.42
C TYR A 35 -12.70 -18.21 -11.44
N TYR A 36 -11.68 -18.20 -10.61
CA TYR A 36 -10.48 -17.36 -10.76
C TYR A 36 -9.26 -18.19 -10.42
N GLY A 37 -8.27 -18.22 -11.32
CA GLY A 37 -7.08 -19.03 -11.11
C GLY A 37 -6.26 -19.20 -12.38
N LYS A 38 -5.49 -20.29 -12.44
CA LYS A 38 -4.65 -20.67 -13.59
C LYS A 38 -5.46 -20.68 -14.88
N ARG A 39 -4.82 -20.31 -16.00
CA ARG A 39 -5.44 -20.30 -17.32
C ARG A 39 -6.13 -21.63 -17.65
N ILE A 40 -7.44 -21.57 -17.94
CA ILE A 40 -8.23 -22.68 -18.49
C ILE A 40 -8.66 -22.30 -19.92
N LYS A 41 -8.80 -23.29 -20.78
CA LYS A 41 -9.19 -23.07 -22.19
C LYS A 41 -10.69 -22.81 -22.32
N ARG A 42 -11.49 -23.50 -21.52
CA ARG A 42 -12.96 -23.47 -21.59
C ARG A 42 -13.56 -23.74 -20.21
N TRP A 43 -14.67 -23.09 -19.93
CA TRP A 43 -15.56 -23.40 -18.81
C TRP A 43 -16.81 -24.11 -19.34
N HIS A 44 -17.26 -25.17 -18.66
CA HIS A 44 -18.49 -25.86 -18.96
C HIS A 44 -19.28 -26.02 -17.65
N SER A 45 -20.47 -25.41 -17.57
CA SER A 45 -21.23 -25.33 -16.34
C SER A 45 -21.98 -26.60 -15.96
N GLY A 46 -22.44 -27.39 -16.95
CA GLY A 46 -23.42 -28.42 -16.76
C GLY A 46 -23.08 -29.60 -15.83
N ILE A 47 -21.82 -29.77 -15.43
CA ILE A 47 -21.39 -30.84 -14.49
C ILE A 47 -20.91 -30.29 -13.15
N LYS A 48 -20.99 -28.97 -12.94
CA LYS A 48 -20.40 -28.30 -11.77
C LYS A 48 -21.44 -27.76 -10.79
N ASP A 49 -22.68 -27.72 -11.20
CA ASP A 49 -23.79 -27.25 -10.40
C ASP A 49 -24.69 -28.39 -9.98
N TYR A 50 -24.96 -28.43 -8.70
CA TYR A 50 -25.88 -29.43 -8.15
C TYR A 50 -26.93 -28.74 -7.28
N TYR A 51 -28.17 -28.79 -7.73
CA TYR A 51 -29.31 -28.15 -7.09
C TYR A 51 -30.22 -29.18 -6.48
N TYR A 52 -30.65 -28.97 -5.24
CA TYR A 52 -31.67 -29.78 -4.60
C TYR A 52 -32.45 -28.96 -3.57
N ASP A 53 -33.67 -29.31 -3.27
CA ASP A 53 -34.51 -28.67 -2.25
C ASP A 53 -33.87 -28.83 -0.87
N ARG A 54 -33.53 -27.71 -0.25
CA ARG A 54 -32.89 -27.62 1.07
C ARG A 54 -33.84 -27.02 2.09
N GLY A 55 -33.89 -27.57 3.29
CA GLY A 55 -34.58 -26.95 4.42
C GLY A 55 -33.96 -25.63 4.79
N PHE A 56 -34.77 -24.69 5.26
CA PHE A 56 -34.36 -23.34 5.71
C PHE A 56 -33.73 -22.44 4.63
N CYS A 57 -33.82 -22.79 3.38
CA CYS A 57 -33.37 -21.95 2.27
C CYS A 57 -34.54 -21.18 1.68
N ALA A 58 -34.33 -19.88 1.46
CA ALA A 58 -35.29 -19.06 0.74
C ALA A 58 -35.21 -19.32 -0.78
N ASN A 59 -36.35 -19.24 -1.46
CA ASN A 59 -36.46 -19.48 -2.89
C ASN A 59 -36.85 -18.19 -3.61
N PRO A 60 -35.91 -17.45 -4.18
CA PRO A 60 -36.19 -16.20 -4.89
C PRO A 60 -36.96 -16.41 -6.20
N ILE A 61 -37.02 -17.67 -6.69
CA ILE A 61 -37.82 -18.13 -7.82
C ILE A 61 -38.87 -19.09 -7.28
N ALA A 62 -40.11 -18.67 -7.20
CA ALA A 62 -41.19 -19.40 -6.53
C ALA A 62 -41.44 -20.81 -7.12
N GLU A 63 -41.19 -21.00 -8.41
CA GLU A 63 -41.37 -22.21 -9.14
C GLU A 63 -40.22 -23.21 -9.02
N ASP A 64 -39.08 -22.79 -8.43
CA ASP A 64 -37.87 -23.59 -8.31
C ASP A 64 -37.35 -23.61 -6.87
N ARG A 65 -37.80 -24.57 -6.09
CA ARG A 65 -37.37 -24.75 -4.70
C ARG A 65 -35.94 -25.26 -4.54
N THR A 66 -35.30 -25.67 -5.63
CA THR A 66 -33.89 -26.09 -5.59
C THR A 66 -32.93 -24.91 -5.72
N PHE A 67 -33.41 -23.76 -6.19
CA PHE A 67 -32.61 -22.56 -6.35
C PHE A 67 -32.68 -21.67 -5.10
N SER A 68 -31.55 -21.49 -4.42
CA SER A 68 -31.41 -20.59 -3.28
C SER A 68 -30.10 -19.83 -3.36
N LEU A 69 -30.15 -18.50 -3.12
CA LEU A 69 -28.97 -17.64 -3.18
C LEU A 69 -27.93 -17.97 -2.09
N ASP A 70 -28.37 -18.50 -0.95
CA ASP A 70 -27.47 -18.93 0.14
C ASP A 70 -26.56 -20.11 -0.25
N THR A 71 -26.94 -20.87 -1.29
CA THR A 71 -26.14 -21.98 -1.80
C THR A 71 -25.31 -21.64 -3.03
N GLN A 72 -25.53 -20.45 -3.62
CA GLN A 72 -24.83 -20.03 -4.83
C GLN A 72 -23.51 -19.36 -4.53
N LEU A 73 -22.54 -19.50 -5.45
CA LEU A 73 -21.31 -18.70 -5.46
C LEU A 73 -21.62 -17.36 -6.12
N ARG A 74 -21.71 -16.31 -5.33
CA ARG A 74 -22.13 -15.00 -5.80
C ARG A 74 -20.95 -14.12 -6.21
N GLU A 75 -21.15 -13.35 -7.26
CA GLU A 75 -20.16 -12.37 -7.73
C GLU A 75 -20.33 -10.99 -7.07
N PHE A 76 -21.57 -10.56 -6.84
CA PHE A 76 -21.86 -9.28 -6.19
C PHE A 76 -23.24 -9.35 -5.46
N PRO A 77 -23.28 -9.95 -4.25
CA PRO A 77 -24.51 -10.29 -3.54
C PRO A 77 -25.17 -9.08 -2.88
N GLU A 78 -26.49 -9.10 -2.90
CA GLU A 78 -27.39 -8.23 -2.12
C GLU A 78 -27.80 -8.85 -0.80
N SER A 79 -28.40 -8.03 0.08
CA SER A 79 -29.14 -8.50 1.26
C SER A 79 -30.63 -8.73 0.92
N GLY A 80 -31.33 -9.48 1.80
CA GLY A 80 -32.79 -9.52 1.80
C GLY A 80 -33.46 -10.49 0.83
N GLN A 81 -32.70 -11.30 0.05
CA GLN A 81 -33.25 -12.31 -0.86
C GLN A 81 -32.90 -13.76 -0.44
N GLY A 82 -32.47 -13.96 0.79
CA GLY A 82 -32.17 -15.27 1.35
C GLY A 82 -30.71 -15.72 1.19
N ASP A 83 -29.80 -14.86 0.77
CA ASP A 83 -28.37 -15.00 1.05
C ASP A 83 -28.09 -14.33 2.40
N PHE A 84 -27.73 -15.12 3.40
CA PHE A 84 -27.50 -14.64 4.77
C PHE A 84 -26.02 -14.35 5.07
N ARG A 85 -25.16 -14.56 4.09
CA ARG A 85 -23.75 -14.14 4.16
C ARG A 85 -23.66 -12.62 3.96
N SER A 86 -22.54 -12.03 4.36
CA SER A 86 -22.28 -10.60 4.25
C SER A 86 -22.53 -10.07 2.82
N PRO A 87 -23.38 -9.05 2.61
CA PRO A 87 -23.66 -8.51 1.29
C PRO A 87 -22.53 -7.61 0.77
N ALA A 88 -22.45 -7.44 -0.56
CA ALA A 88 -21.51 -6.50 -1.19
C ALA A 88 -22.04 -5.07 -1.18
N TYR A 89 -23.37 -4.88 -1.14
CA TYR A 89 -24.01 -3.57 -1.11
C TYR A 89 -25.27 -3.57 -0.25
N GLU A 90 -25.53 -2.40 0.35
CA GLU A 90 -26.72 -2.11 1.14
C GLU A 90 -27.11 -0.63 0.94
N LEU A 91 -28.42 -0.39 0.86
CA LEU A 91 -28.98 0.96 0.81
C LEU A 91 -30.04 1.14 1.89
N GLU A 92 -30.38 2.39 2.14
CA GLU A 92 -31.59 2.76 2.87
C GLU A 92 -32.31 3.90 2.12
N ASP A 93 -33.61 3.74 1.87
CA ASP A 93 -34.41 4.81 1.29
C ASP A 93 -35.06 5.70 2.37
N ARG A 94 -35.74 6.75 1.97
CA ARG A 94 -36.40 7.70 2.88
C ARG A 94 -37.47 7.07 3.81
N ASN A 95 -37.95 5.86 3.51
CA ASN A 95 -38.92 5.12 4.31
C ASN A 95 -38.26 4.10 5.26
N GLY A 96 -36.91 3.97 5.21
CA GLY A 96 -36.17 2.97 5.95
C GLY A 96 -36.16 1.58 5.29
N ASP A 97 -36.64 1.48 4.02
CA ASP A 97 -36.54 0.21 3.27
C ASP A 97 -35.11 -0.02 2.77
N LYS A 98 -34.57 -1.18 3.11
CA LYS A 98 -33.18 -1.61 2.79
C LYS A 98 -33.09 -2.65 1.68
N ASN A 99 -34.23 -3.04 1.11
CA ASN A 99 -34.25 -4.05 0.07
C ASN A 99 -33.89 -3.44 -1.29
N ALA A 100 -32.95 -4.06 -1.98
CA ALA A 100 -32.57 -3.72 -3.36
C ALA A 100 -32.47 -5.00 -4.20
N ARG A 101 -32.84 -4.91 -5.47
CA ARG A 101 -32.85 -6.07 -6.38
C ARG A 101 -32.22 -5.70 -7.72
N PHE A 102 -30.91 -5.72 -7.76
CA PHE A 102 -30.14 -5.46 -8.97
C PHE A 102 -29.95 -6.76 -9.75
N PHE A 103 -30.53 -6.82 -10.93
CA PHE A 103 -30.41 -7.95 -11.84
C PHE A 103 -29.56 -7.58 -13.06
N TYR A 104 -28.91 -8.58 -13.65
CA TYR A 104 -28.17 -8.41 -14.88
C TYR A 104 -29.02 -7.71 -15.97
N ASN A 105 -28.46 -6.69 -16.61
CA ASN A 105 -29.13 -5.91 -17.64
C ASN A 105 -28.25 -5.59 -18.86
N GLY A 106 -27.14 -6.34 -19.04
CA GLY A 106 -26.26 -6.17 -20.19
C GLY A 106 -24.81 -5.93 -19.82
N TYR A 107 -23.98 -5.81 -20.86
CA TYR A 107 -22.54 -5.65 -20.69
C TYR A 107 -21.92 -4.85 -21.83
N ARG A 108 -20.65 -4.41 -21.61
CA ARG A 108 -19.78 -3.88 -22.66
C ARG A 108 -18.38 -4.47 -22.47
N ILE A 109 -17.69 -4.75 -23.58
CA ILE A 109 -16.27 -5.10 -23.59
C ILE A 109 -15.52 -3.94 -24.22
N LEU A 110 -14.53 -3.41 -23.52
CA LEU A 110 -13.81 -2.20 -23.85
C LEU A 110 -12.32 -2.49 -23.95
N SER A 111 -11.64 -1.87 -24.91
CA SER A 111 -10.19 -1.83 -24.94
C SER A 111 -9.68 -0.84 -23.90
N GLY A 112 -8.59 -1.17 -23.24
CA GLY A 112 -7.97 -0.31 -22.24
C GLY A 112 -8.63 -0.37 -20.86
N LYS A 113 -8.19 0.54 -20.02
CA LYS A 113 -8.59 0.70 -18.61
C LYS A 113 -9.66 1.77 -18.49
N ILE A 114 -10.70 1.48 -17.72
CA ILE A 114 -11.63 2.51 -17.20
C ILE A 114 -11.20 2.88 -15.79
N ALA A 115 -10.95 4.16 -15.55
CA ALA A 115 -10.55 4.67 -14.24
C ALA A 115 -11.75 4.90 -13.31
N PRO A 116 -11.65 4.61 -12.01
CA PRO A 116 -12.63 5.07 -11.03
C PRO A 116 -12.53 6.59 -10.84
N ASP A 117 -13.68 7.25 -10.67
CA ASP A 117 -13.77 8.72 -10.61
C ASP A 117 -13.02 9.28 -9.39
N GLY A 118 -11.98 10.09 -9.61
CA GLY A 118 -11.24 10.79 -8.56
C GLY A 118 -10.44 9.91 -7.57
N LEU A 119 -10.21 8.65 -7.91
CA LEU A 119 -9.57 7.67 -7.05
C LEU A 119 -8.29 7.09 -7.68
N PRO A 120 -7.27 6.76 -6.86
CA PRO A 120 -6.09 6.02 -7.31
C PRO A 120 -6.47 4.66 -7.91
N HIS A 121 -5.73 4.25 -8.93
CA HIS A 121 -6.02 3.00 -9.65
C HIS A 121 -4.78 2.45 -10.36
N VAL A 122 -4.87 1.22 -10.82
CA VAL A 122 -3.89 0.65 -11.76
C VAL A 122 -4.15 1.28 -13.13
N TYR A 123 -3.22 2.09 -13.62
CA TYR A 123 -3.32 2.75 -14.93
C TYR A 123 -2.60 1.98 -16.03
N THR A 124 -2.80 2.37 -17.27
CA THR A 124 -2.09 1.86 -18.46
C THR A 124 -1.52 3.04 -19.25
N ASP A 125 -0.37 2.82 -19.89
CA ASP A 125 0.25 3.81 -20.78
C ASP A 125 -0.40 3.78 -22.18
N ALA A 126 -1.02 2.63 -22.56
CA ALA A 126 -1.74 2.45 -23.81
C ALA A 126 -2.98 1.55 -23.64
N ASP A 127 -4.01 1.77 -24.43
CA ASP A 127 -5.24 0.98 -24.42
C ASP A 127 -5.04 -0.50 -24.74
N THR A 128 -3.92 -0.85 -25.38
CA THR A 128 -3.58 -2.24 -25.73
C THR A 128 -3.08 -3.07 -24.53
N GLU A 129 -2.78 -2.43 -23.41
CA GLU A 129 -2.20 -3.08 -22.22
C GLU A 129 -3.24 -3.71 -21.27
N ALA A 130 -4.53 -3.42 -21.53
CA ALA A 130 -5.61 -3.96 -20.73
C ALA A 130 -6.89 -4.14 -21.56
N MET A 131 -7.79 -4.98 -21.05
CA MET A 131 -9.17 -5.07 -21.52
C MET A 131 -10.13 -5.00 -20.34
N THR A 132 -11.22 -4.28 -20.48
CA THR A 132 -12.23 -4.09 -19.43
C THR A 132 -13.57 -4.67 -19.82
N LEU A 133 -14.13 -5.51 -18.94
CA LEU A 133 -15.53 -5.92 -18.96
C LEU A 133 -16.31 -4.99 -18.00
N GLU A 134 -17.33 -4.34 -18.53
CA GLU A 134 -18.35 -3.64 -17.75
C GLU A 134 -19.62 -4.48 -17.76
N ILE A 135 -20.13 -4.83 -16.58
CA ILE A 135 -21.44 -5.50 -16.44
C ILE A 135 -22.39 -4.54 -15.77
N THR A 136 -23.56 -4.33 -16.40
CA THR A 136 -24.64 -3.51 -15.86
C THR A 136 -25.62 -4.37 -15.08
N LEU A 137 -25.86 -4.02 -13.82
CA LEU A 137 -26.96 -4.50 -13.01
C LEU A 137 -27.99 -3.37 -12.86
N GLN A 138 -29.28 -3.72 -12.87
CA GLN A 138 -30.36 -2.73 -12.76
C GLN A 138 -31.42 -3.15 -11.76
N ASP A 139 -31.78 -2.24 -10.85
CA ASP A 139 -33.02 -2.27 -10.09
C ASP A 139 -34.07 -1.42 -10.84
N LYS A 140 -35.01 -2.09 -11.53
CA LYS A 140 -36.05 -1.43 -12.32
C LYS A 140 -37.11 -0.74 -11.47
N VAL A 141 -37.30 -1.18 -10.22
CA VAL A 141 -38.30 -0.61 -9.31
C VAL A 141 -37.84 0.74 -8.79
N ARG A 142 -36.59 0.83 -8.37
CA ARG A 142 -35.96 2.05 -7.86
C ARG A 142 -35.34 2.90 -8.97
N ASN A 143 -35.30 2.38 -10.21
CA ASN A 143 -34.64 2.96 -11.38
C ASN A 143 -33.17 3.34 -11.06
N GLN A 144 -32.36 2.33 -10.65
CA GLN A 144 -30.96 2.49 -10.32
C GLN A 144 -30.11 1.48 -11.04
N ARG A 145 -28.84 1.81 -11.25
CA ARG A 145 -27.88 0.91 -11.89
C ARG A 145 -26.61 0.78 -11.05
N ILE A 146 -26.05 -0.42 -11.08
CA ILE A 146 -24.67 -0.70 -10.64
C ILE A 146 -23.89 -1.16 -11.86
N LEU A 147 -22.75 -0.52 -12.11
CA LEU A 147 -21.78 -0.93 -13.13
C LEU A 147 -20.62 -1.60 -12.41
N LEU A 148 -20.34 -2.86 -12.78
CA LEU A 148 -19.20 -3.62 -12.26
C LEU A 148 -18.12 -3.64 -13.33
N TYR A 149 -16.91 -3.22 -12.96
CA TYR A 149 -15.75 -3.18 -13.86
C TYR A 149 -14.75 -4.24 -13.50
N TYR A 150 -14.30 -5.00 -14.50
CA TYR A 150 -13.27 -6.03 -14.41
C TYR A 150 -12.23 -5.74 -15.47
N THR A 151 -11.04 -5.38 -15.08
CA THR A 151 -9.94 -5.12 -16.02
C THR A 151 -8.89 -6.22 -15.90
N ILE A 152 -8.55 -6.87 -17.02
CA ILE A 152 -7.49 -7.88 -17.10
C ILE A 152 -6.26 -7.31 -17.80
N TYR A 153 -5.07 -7.61 -17.24
CA TYR A 153 -3.76 -7.18 -17.72
C TYR A 153 -2.95 -8.36 -18.27
N GLU A 154 -1.80 -8.10 -18.91
CA GLU A 154 -0.87 -9.16 -19.32
C GLU A 154 -0.30 -9.95 -18.15
N ASP A 155 -0.13 -9.29 -17.01
CA ASP A 155 0.25 -9.94 -15.77
C ASP A 155 -0.88 -10.82 -15.21
N ALA A 156 -0.55 -11.67 -14.26
CA ALA A 156 -1.54 -12.53 -13.61
C ALA A 156 -2.39 -11.71 -12.61
N ALA A 157 -2.98 -10.60 -13.08
CA ALA A 157 -3.76 -9.65 -12.30
C ALA A 157 -5.09 -9.30 -12.98
N VAL A 158 -6.11 -9.11 -12.14
CA VAL A 158 -7.41 -8.52 -12.48
C VAL A 158 -7.69 -7.40 -11.50
N THR A 159 -8.18 -6.25 -11.98
CA THR A 159 -8.66 -5.21 -11.08
C THR A 159 -10.17 -5.06 -11.15
N ARG A 160 -10.77 -4.63 -10.03
CA ARG A 160 -12.22 -4.51 -9.89
C ARG A 160 -12.60 -3.25 -9.14
N PHE A 161 -13.64 -2.57 -9.61
CA PHE A 161 -14.37 -1.55 -8.86
C PHE A 161 -15.82 -1.53 -9.30
N ALA A 162 -16.66 -0.80 -8.57
CA ALA A 162 -18.07 -0.69 -8.87
C ALA A 162 -18.51 0.79 -8.85
N LYS A 163 -19.51 1.12 -9.70
CA LYS A 163 -20.12 2.45 -9.76
C LYS A 163 -21.63 2.34 -9.62
N TRP A 164 -22.20 3.03 -8.64
CA TRP A 164 -23.62 3.09 -8.40
C TRP A 164 -24.19 4.38 -8.98
N ILE A 165 -25.23 4.30 -9.79
CA ILE A 165 -25.87 5.43 -10.46
C ILE A 165 -27.33 5.48 -10.04
N ASN A 166 -27.76 6.62 -9.54
CA ASN A 166 -29.17 6.88 -9.21
C ASN A 166 -29.86 7.53 -10.38
N ASP A 167 -30.49 6.73 -11.25
CA ASP A 167 -31.37 7.23 -12.36
C ASP A 167 -32.81 7.48 -11.90
N GLY A 168 -33.09 7.27 -10.60
CA GLY A 168 -34.40 7.49 -10.00
C GLY A 168 -34.70 8.97 -9.72
N THR A 169 -35.82 9.20 -9.06
CA THR A 169 -36.29 10.56 -8.70
C THR A 169 -36.10 10.90 -7.22
N GLU A 170 -35.77 9.90 -6.40
CA GLU A 170 -35.59 10.03 -4.96
C GLU A 170 -34.13 9.77 -4.55
N PRO A 171 -33.62 10.49 -3.57
CA PRO A 171 -32.29 10.18 -3.00
C PRO A 171 -32.33 8.86 -2.21
N ILE A 172 -31.20 8.17 -2.18
CA ILE A 172 -30.95 7.02 -1.30
C ILE A 172 -29.70 7.23 -0.47
N GLU A 173 -29.60 6.55 0.65
CA GLU A 173 -28.34 6.43 1.39
C GLU A 173 -27.69 5.08 1.05
N ILE A 174 -26.46 5.11 0.57
CA ILE A 174 -25.61 3.92 0.43
C ILE A 174 -25.01 3.65 1.81
N CYS A 175 -25.37 2.52 2.43
CA CYS A 175 -24.86 2.11 3.75
C CYS A 175 -23.64 1.19 3.63
N ARG A 176 -23.56 0.45 2.52
CA ARG A 176 -22.43 -0.42 2.16
C ARG A 176 -22.29 -0.47 0.64
N PHE A 177 -21.08 -0.36 0.14
CA PHE A 177 -20.78 -0.60 -1.27
C PHE A 177 -19.31 -1.00 -1.40
N LEU A 178 -19.07 -2.29 -1.55
CA LEU A 178 -17.72 -2.85 -1.60
C LEU A 178 -17.16 -2.83 -3.03
N SER A 179 -15.85 -2.77 -3.13
CA SER A 179 -15.12 -2.78 -4.40
C SER A 179 -15.20 -4.15 -5.09
N MET A 180 -15.18 -5.21 -4.28
CA MET A 180 -15.30 -6.58 -4.77
C MET A 180 -15.94 -7.53 -3.78
N ASN A 181 -16.57 -8.55 -4.34
CA ASN A 181 -16.93 -9.81 -3.69
C ASN A 181 -16.54 -10.96 -4.61
N MET A 182 -16.14 -12.07 -4.04
CA MET A 182 -15.84 -13.29 -4.76
C MET A 182 -16.13 -14.49 -3.85
N ASP A 183 -17.06 -15.36 -4.26
CA ASP A 183 -17.35 -16.58 -3.53
C ASP A 183 -16.56 -17.76 -4.14
N LEU A 184 -15.86 -18.53 -3.31
CA LEU A 184 -15.08 -19.68 -3.74
C LEU A 184 -15.71 -21.00 -3.23
N PRO A 185 -15.57 -22.10 -3.98
CA PRO A 185 -16.29 -23.37 -3.73
C PRO A 185 -15.74 -24.19 -2.57
N THR A 186 -14.63 -23.79 -1.96
CA THR A 186 -13.97 -24.53 -0.87
C THR A 186 -13.47 -23.58 0.20
N GLN A 187 -13.35 -24.08 1.42
CA GLN A 187 -12.71 -23.39 2.55
C GLN A 187 -11.31 -23.93 2.86
N GLU A 188 -10.74 -24.78 2.00
CA GLU A 188 -9.41 -25.36 2.19
C GLU A 188 -8.31 -24.36 1.83
N TYR A 189 -8.19 -23.27 2.63
CA TYR A 189 -7.16 -22.24 2.50
C TYR A 189 -6.54 -21.89 3.84
N ASP A 190 -5.28 -21.47 3.80
CA ASP A 190 -4.71 -20.61 4.84
C ASP A 190 -4.96 -19.15 4.47
N VAL A 191 -5.29 -18.33 5.44
CA VAL A 191 -5.44 -16.88 5.26
C VAL A 191 -4.18 -16.18 5.74
N LEU A 192 -3.58 -15.37 4.85
CA LEU A 192 -2.44 -14.50 5.12
C LEU A 192 -2.92 -13.07 5.27
N THR A 193 -2.54 -12.41 6.37
CA THR A 193 -2.81 -10.98 6.63
C THR A 193 -1.56 -10.29 7.14
N LEU A 194 -1.47 -8.98 6.90
CA LEU A 194 -0.41 -8.11 7.39
C LEU A 194 -1.00 -7.14 8.42
N SER A 195 -0.59 -7.26 9.66
CA SER A 195 -1.08 -6.45 10.76
C SER A 195 0.08 -5.98 11.64
N GLY A 196 -0.14 -5.02 12.52
CA GLY A 196 0.95 -4.55 13.36
C GLY A 196 0.52 -3.42 14.29
N ALA A 197 1.46 -2.54 14.57
CA ALA A 197 1.30 -1.34 15.37
C ALA A 197 2.26 -0.26 14.85
N HIS A 198 2.17 0.95 15.39
CA HIS A 198 3.21 1.95 15.22
C HIS A 198 4.56 1.36 15.69
N THR A 199 5.60 1.48 14.87
CA THR A 199 6.95 0.91 15.06
C THR A 199 7.06 -0.63 15.00
N GLU A 200 5.97 -1.32 14.66
CA GLU A 200 5.91 -2.77 14.45
C GLU A 200 4.97 -3.10 13.27
N GLU A 201 5.10 -2.40 12.17
CA GLU A 201 4.24 -2.51 11.00
C GLU A 201 4.44 -3.84 10.24
N LYS A 202 3.40 -4.28 9.55
CA LYS A 202 3.44 -5.39 8.58
C LYS A 202 3.87 -6.75 9.14
N ASN A 203 3.56 -7.06 10.40
CA ASN A 203 3.72 -8.41 10.93
C ASN A 203 2.90 -9.41 10.11
N VAL A 204 3.52 -10.54 9.77
CA VAL A 204 2.93 -11.56 8.90
C VAL A 204 2.17 -12.58 9.73
N TYR A 205 0.86 -12.70 9.49
CA TYR A 205 0.00 -13.70 10.13
C TYR A 205 -0.57 -14.65 9.09
N ARG A 206 -0.27 -15.93 9.25
CA ARG A 206 -0.84 -17.02 8.46
C ARG A 206 -1.59 -17.99 9.38
N ARG A 207 -2.82 -18.29 9.04
CA ARG A 207 -3.67 -19.19 9.81
C ARG A 207 -4.58 -20.02 8.90
N PRO A 208 -4.83 -21.30 9.20
CA PRO A 208 -5.80 -22.07 8.46
C PRO A 208 -7.19 -21.45 8.63
N LEU A 209 -7.98 -21.47 7.57
CA LEU A 209 -9.35 -21.03 7.61
C LEU A 209 -10.19 -22.08 8.34
N CYS A 210 -10.96 -21.63 9.33
CA CYS A 210 -11.89 -22.46 10.11
C CYS A 210 -13.33 -22.05 9.75
N ALA A 211 -14.30 -22.55 10.51
CA ALA A 211 -15.72 -22.21 10.32
C ALA A 211 -16.06 -20.73 10.61
N ASP A 212 -15.11 -19.97 11.16
CA ASP A 212 -15.27 -18.57 11.51
C ASP A 212 -14.93 -17.64 10.35
N SER A 213 -15.21 -16.35 10.53
CA SER A 213 -14.81 -15.30 9.60
C SER A 213 -13.47 -14.69 10.01
N VAL A 214 -12.63 -14.35 9.03
CA VAL A 214 -11.42 -13.56 9.22
C VAL A 214 -11.69 -12.16 8.69
N THR A 215 -11.65 -11.17 9.57
CA THR A 215 -11.86 -9.75 9.20
C THR A 215 -10.60 -8.95 9.43
N ILE A 216 -10.29 -8.07 8.48
CA ILE A 216 -9.28 -7.01 8.57
C ILE A 216 -9.97 -5.69 8.29
N GLU A 217 -9.69 -4.67 9.10
CA GLU A 217 -10.36 -3.38 8.91
C GLU A 217 -9.59 -2.21 9.52
N SER A 218 -9.93 -1.02 9.08
CA SER A 218 -9.58 0.23 9.74
C SER A 218 -10.81 1.12 9.86
N SER A 219 -10.97 1.74 11.03
CA SER A 219 -11.93 2.80 11.33
C SER A 219 -11.23 4.07 11.84
N ARG A 220 -9.95 4.24 11.48
CA ARG A 220 -9.06 5.28 12.01
C ARG A 220 -8.97 6.53 11.12
N GLY A 221 -9.74 6.56 10.03
CA GLY A 221 -9.64 7.60 9.00
C GLY A 221 -8.54 7.34 7.97
N THR A 222 -7.67 6.37 8.23
CA THR A 222 -6.56 5.95 7.35
C THR A 222 -6.48 4.43 7.26
N SER A 223 -5.66 3.91 6.31
CA SER A 223 -5.39 2.48 6.21
C SER A 223 -4.74 1.88 7.46
N SER A 224 -3.96 2.66 8.20
CA SER A 224 -3.38 2.41 9.52
C SER A 224 -2.26 1.34 9.60
N PRO A 225 -1.37 1.44 10.63
CA PRO A 225 -0.34 0.42 10.86
C PRO A 225 -0.89 -0.88 11.46
N GLN A 226 -2.10 -0.87 12.04
CA GLN A 226 -2.71 -2.03 12.70
C GLN A 226 -3.18 -3.08 11.71
N ALA A 227 -3.60 -2.68 10.51
CA ALA A 227 -4.02 -3.60 9.46
C ALA A 227 -3.68 -3.02 8.07
N THR A 228 -3.28 -3.89 7.17
CA THR A 228 -3.08 -3.57 5.75
C THR A 228 -4.31 -4.04 4.97
N PRO A 229 -4.81 -3.29 3.99
CA PRO A 229 -5.96 -3.69 3.18
C PRO A 229 -5.60 -4.84 2.20
N PHE A 230 -5.09 -5.94 2.74
CA PHE A 230 -4.57 -7.10 2.00
C PHE A 230 -5.03 -8.42 2.63
N ILE A 231 -5.47 -9.33 1.77
CA ILE A 231 -5.78 -10.72 2.11
C ILE A 231 -5.07 -11.63 1.11
N GLY A 232 -4.33 -12.61 1.61
CA GLY A 232 -3.82 -13.74 0.83
C GLY A 232 -4.60 -15.00 1.17
N LEU A 233 -5.07 -15.73 0.15
CA LEU A 233 -5.59 -17.10 0.29
C LEU A 233 -4.55 -18.05 -0.30
N LEU A 234 -4.09 -18.99 0.52
CA LEU A 234 -3.02 -19.91 0.17
C LEU A 234 -3.56 -21.33 0.18
N SER A 235 -3.27 -22.11 -0.87
CA SER A 235 -3.51 -23.56 -0.80
C SER A 235 -2.70 -24.18 0.34
N PRO A 236 -3.19 -25.28 0.97
CA PRO A 236 -2.47 -25.94 2.04
C PRO A 236 -1.05 -26.32 1.62
N GLY A 237 -0.08 -26.06 2.48
CA GLY A 237 1.33 -26.37 2.22
C GLY A 237 2.05 -25.38 1.29
N THR A 238 1.43 -24.26 0.93
CA THR A 238 2.09 -23.19 0.16
C THR A 238 3.32 -22.66 0.89
N THR A 239 4.41 -22.48 0.16
CA THR A 239 5.69 -21.93 0.60
C THR A 239 6.01 -20.62 -0.16
N GLU A 240 7.24 -20.11 -0.04
CA GLU A 240 7.70 -19.01 -0.88
C GLU A 240 7.73 -19.35 -2.37
N GLU A 241 7.96 -20.61 -2.75
CA GLU A 241 8.26 -21.02 -4.12
C GLU A 241 7.18 -21.88 -4.77
N GLN A 242 6.29 -22.46 -3.99
CA GLN A 242 5.30 -23.41 -4.50
C GLN A 242 3.95 -23.25 -3.81
N GLY A 243 2.92 -23.70 -4.50
CA GLY A 243 1.53 -23.64 -4.06
C GLY A 243 0.78 -22.48 -4.74
N GLU A 244 -0.53 -22.57 -4.70
CA GLU A 244 -1.41 -21.56 -5.27
C GLU A 244 -1.66 -20.45 -4.24
N VAL A 245 -1.59 -19.21 -4.69
CA VAL A 245 -1.86 -18.02 -3.90
C VAL A 245 -2.79 -17.10 -4.67
N LEU A 246 -3.87 -16.70 -4.03
CA LEU A 246 -4.74 -15.62 -4.44
C LEU A 246 -4.49 -14.43 -3.50
N GLY A 247 -3.91 -13.35 -4.00
CA GLY A 247 -3.71 -12.11 -3.25
C GLY A 247 -4.73 -11.05 -3.64
N VAL A 248 -5.34 -10.38 -2.66
CA VAL A 248 -6.27 -9.27 -2.88
C VAL A 248 -5.82 -8.06 -2.09
N ASN A 249 -5.72 -6.90 -2.74
CA ASN A 249 -5.34 -5.64 -2.09
C ASN A 249 -6.24 -4.50 -2.57
N LEU A 250 -6.54 -3.52 -1.70
CA LEU A 250 -7.33 -2.33 -2.03
C LEU A 250 -6.43 -1.13 -2.27
N ILE A 251 -6.64 -0.41 -3.37
CA ILE A 251 -5.97 0.87 -3.65
C ILE A 251 -6.75 1.99 -2.98
N TYR A 252 -6.55 2.14 -1.67
CA TYR A 252 -7.28 3.12 -0.88
C TYR A 252 -6.56 3.44 0.43
N SER A 253 -6.56 4.70 0.83
CA SER A 253 -5.83 5.18 2.01
C SER A 253 -6.74 5.50 3.21
N GLY A 254 -8.04 5.26 3.10
CA GLY A 254 -9.04 5.52 4.14
C GLY A 254 -9.49 4.28 4.91
N ASN A 255 -10.62 4.41 5.58
CA ASN A 255 -11.27 3.31 6.31
C ASN A 255 -11.65 2.18 5.36
N PHE A 256 -11.10 1.01 5.57
CA PHE A 256 -11.35 -0.16 4.73
C PHE A 256 -11.90 -1.34 5.54
N TYR A 257 -12.58 -2.22 4.84
CA TYR A 257 -13.08 -3.49 5.33
C TYR A 257 -12.68 -4.61 4.38
N GLY A 258 -12.13 -5.70 4.91
CA GLY A 258 -11.86 -6.93 4.19
C GLY A 258 -12.28 -8.14 5.02
N CYS A 259 -12.89 -9.13 4.39
CA CYS A 259 -13.40 -10.30 5.09
C CYS A 259 -13.25 -11.57 4.25
N VAL A 260 -12.91 -12.66 4.92
CA VAL A 260 -13.06 -14.04 4.41
C VAL A 260 -14.07 -14.72 5.30
N GLN A 261 -15.29 -14.89 4.83
CA GLN A 261 -16.40 -15.51 5.57
C GLN A 261 -16.64 -16.94 5.12
N CYS A 262 -16.63 -17.88 6.06
CA CYS A 262 -17.03 -19.27 5.78
C CYS A 262 -18.55 -19.40 5.71
N GLY A 263 -19.04 -20.00 4.64
CA GLY A 263 -20.44 -20.36 4.46
C GLY A 263 -20.78 -21.73 5.08
N GLN A 264 -22.03 -21.92 5.46
CA GLN A 264 -22.52 -23.17 6.09
C GLN A 264 -22.38 -24.42 5.18
N TYR A 265 -22.17 -24.21 3.88
CA TYR A 265 -22.06 -25.30 2.90
C TYR A 265 -20.62 -25.52 2.42
N GLY A 266 -19.62 -25.10 3.18
CA GLY A 266 -18.20 -25.34 2.87
C GLY A 266 -17.64 -24.42 1.79
N THR A 267 -18.33 -23.34 1.49
CA THR A 267 -17.88 -22.24 0.59
C THR A 267 -17.28 -21.11 1.38
N ILE A 268 -16.54 -20.23 0.73
CA ILE A 268 -16.09 -18.96 1.34
C ILE A 268 -16.52 -17.77 0.50
N ARG A 269 -16.67 -16.63 1.19
CA ARG A 269 -16.91 -15.31 0.60
C ARG A 269 -15.75 -14.42 0.92
N VAL A 270 -15.10 -13.87 -0.11
CA VAL A 270 -13.99 -12.91 0.01
C VAL A 270 -14.50 -11.53 -0.40
N GLN A 271 -14.34 -10.56 0.49
CA GLN A 271 -14.82 -9.20 0.30
C GLN A 271 -13.75 -8.17 0.62
N LEU A 272 -13.75 -7.05 -0.12
CA LEU A 272 -12.85 -5.92 0.14
C LEU A 272 -13.49 -4.62 -0.39
N GLY A 273 -13.37 -3.53 0.39
CA GLY A 273 -13.88 -2.22 0.02
C GLY A 273 -13.84 -1.21 1.16
N ILE A 274 -14.61 -0.13 1.05
CA ILE A 274 -14.76 0.88 2.11
C ILE A 274 -15.43 0.23 3.33
N ASN A 275 -14.94 0.58 4.53
CA ASN A 275 -15.53 0.10 5.78
C ASN A 275 -16.94 0.68 5.94
N PRO A 276 -17.97 -0.16 6.07
CA PRO A 276 -19.36 0.31 6.30
C PRO A 276 -19.58 0.90 7.70
N TYR A 277 -18.64 0.69 8.63
CA TYR A 277 -18.75 1.29 9.97
C TYR A 277 -18.57 2.82 9.89
N GLN A 278 -19.56 3.55 10.38
CA GLN A 278 -19.65 5.02 10.33
C GLN A 278 -19.52 5.57 8.89
N PHE A 279 -20.01 4.81 7.91
CA PHE A 279 -20.10 5.19 6.52
C PHE A 279 -21.57 5.31 6.09
N GLY A 280 -21.88 6.34 5.34
CA GLY A 280 -23.12 6.52 4.64
C GLY A 280 -22.88 7.55 3.54
N TRP A 281 -23.49 7.33 2.37
CA TRP A 281 -23.36 8.26 1.25
C TRP A 281 -24.72 8.61 0.67
N GLN A 282 -25.07 9.90 0.70
CA GLN A 282 -26.31 10.39 0.12
C GLN A 282 -26.20 10.46 -1.40
N LEU A 283 -26.81 9.51 -2.10
CA LEU A 283 -26.81 9.45 -3.54
C LEU A 283 -28.05 10.15 -4.10
N ALA A 284 -27.90 11.40 -4.52
CA ALA A 284 -28.97 12.21 -5.08
C ALA A 284 -29.37 11.71 -6.50
N PRO A 285 -30.59 11.98 -6.94
CA PRO A 285 -31.01 11.74 -8.33
C PRO A 285 -30.05 12.33 -9.36
N GLY A 286 -29.70 11.55 -10.37
CA GLY A 286 -28.78 11.94 -11.45
C GLY A 286 -27.30 11.92 -11.06
N THR A 287 -26.94 11.47 -9.84
CA THR A 287 -25.54 11.36 -9.40
C THR A 287 -25.05 9.92 -9.33
N SER A 288 -23.76 9.75 -9.14
CA SER A 288 -23.12 8.44 -8.99
C SER A 288 -22.11 8.42 -7.85
N PHE A 289 -21.88 7.22 -7.32
CA PHE A 289 -20.80 6.93 -6.35
C PHE A 289 -19.89 5.82 -6.91
N CYS A 290 -18.58 5.98 -6.76
CA CYS A 290 -17.59 5.04 -7.24
C CYS A 290 -16.80 4.46 -6.07
N THR A 291 -16.57 3.14 -6.06
CA THR A 291 -15.72 2.49 -5.05
C THR A 291 -14.24 2.62 -5.40
N PRO A 292 -13.33 2.54 -4.40
CA PRO A 292 -11.92 2.31 -4.67
C PRO A 292 -11.68 1.03 -5.47
N GLU A 293 -10.54 0.94 -6.13
CA GLU A 293 -10.17 -0.24 -6.91
C GLU A 293 -9.55 -1.35 -6.06
N ALA A 294 -10.00 -2.58 -6.24
CA ALA A 294 -9.38 -3.78 -5.70
C ALA A 294 -8.51 -4.46 -6.77
N VAL A 295 -7.32 -4.91 -6.38
CA VAL A 295 -6.37 -5.67 -7.21
C VAL A 295 -6.37 -7.11 -6.77
N LEU A 296 -6.61 -8.03 -7.69
CA LEU A 296 -6.59 -9.47 -7.50
C LEU A 296 -5.40 -10.06 -8.26
N VAL A 297 -4.55 -10.80 -7.59
CA VAL A 297 -3.34 -11.44 -8.14
C VAL A 297 -3.41 -12.94 -7.91
N TYR A 298 -3.04 -13.72 -8.93
CA TYR A 298 -2.96 -15.18 -8.81
C TYR A 298 -1.56 -15.69 -9.15
N SER A 299 -1.02 -16.56 -8.30
CA SER A 299 0.29 -17.21 -8.50
C SER A 299 0.22 -18.70 -8.24
N VAL A 300 0.90 -19.50 -9.05
CA VAL A 300 1.18 -20.92 -8.79
C VAL A 300 2.59 -21.15 -8.21
N ASN A 301 3.37 -20.06 -8.12
CA ASN A 301 4.77 -20.08 -7.69
C ASN A 301 4.89 -19.55 -6.25
N GLY A 302 3.96 -19.90 -5.38
CA GLY A 302 3.96 -19.53 -3.98
C GLY A 302 3.88 -18.03 -3.71
N LEU A 303 4.34 -17.65 -2.51
CA LEU A 303 4.29 -16.28 -1.99
C LEU A 303 5.23 -15.33 -2.76
N ALA A 304 6.42 -15.80 -3.15
CA ALA A 304 7.34 -14.99 -3.95
C ALA A 304 6.74 -14.65 -5.31
N GLY A 305 6.06 -15.62 -5.95
CA GLY A 305 5.35 -15.38 -7.21
C GLY A 305 4.25 -14.32 -7.07
N MET A 306 3.44 -14.38 -6.02
CA MET A 306 2.43 -13.36 -5.71
C MET A 306 3.09 -11.98 -5.49
N SER A 307 4.11 -11.91 -4.63
CA SER A 307 4.82 -10.66 -4.34
C SER A 307 5.41 -10.02 -5.61
N ASN A 308 6.06 -10.81 -6.46
CA ASN A 308 6.67 -10.30 -7.69
C ASN A 308 5.64 -9.73 -8.68
N ILE A 309 4.41 -10.28 -8.73
CA ILE A 309 3.33 -9.71 -9.54
C ILE A 309 2.89 -8.36 -8.96
N PHE A 310 2.65 -8.27 -7.63
CA PHE A 310 2.33 -7.00 -6.98
C PHE A 310 3.43 -5.96 -7.15
N HIS A 311 4.70 -6.34 -6.94
CA HIS A 311 5.85 -5.43 -7.07
C HIS A 311 5.95 -4.83 -8.47
N ARG A 312 5.85 -5.68 -9.51
CA ARG A 312 5.88 -5.19 -10.89
C ARG A 312 4.70 -4.28 -11.19
N LEU A 313 3.48 -4.72 -10.82
CA LEU A 313 2.26 -3.95 -11.06
C LEU A 313 2.31 -2.59 -10.36
N TYR A 314 2.71 -2.55 -9.08
CA TYR A 314 2.73 -1.31 -8.31
C TYR A 314 3.83 -0.36 -8.78
N ARG A 315 5.02 -0.89 -9.05
CA ARG A 315 6.11 -0.08 -9.58
C ARG A 315 5.76 0.55 -10.93
N THR A 316 5.14 -0.18 -11.83
CA THR A 316 4.95 0.25 -13.23
C THR A 316 3.58 0.82 -13.53
N ARG A 317 2.54 0.52 -12.71
CA ARG A 317 1.15 0.83 -13.00
C ARG A 317 0.36 1.45 -11.82
N VAL A 318 1.04 1.72 -10.68
CA VAL A 318 0.47 2.50 -9.56
C VAL A 318 1.38 3.68 -9.27
N CYS A 319 2.67 3.46 -8.97
CA CYS A 319 3.64 4.55 -8.92
C CYS A 319 3.69 5.27 -10.27
N ARG A 320 3.54 6.59 -10.28
CA ARG A 320 3.47 7.40 -11.50
C ARG A 320 4.40 8.61 -11.45
N GLY A 321 4.40 9.39 -12.51
CA GLY A 321 5.16 10.63 -12.61
C GLY A 321 6.65 10.43 -12.85
N TRP A 322 7.41 11.50 -12.61
CA TRP A 322 8.83 11.58 -12.92
C TRP A 322 9.69 10.50 -12.24
N TYR A 323 9.31 10.12 -11.01
CA TYR A 323 10.07 9.16 -10.20
C TYR A 323 9.63 7.69 -10.35
N ARG A 324 8.67 7.35 -11.23
CA ARG A 324 8.31 5.96 -11.48
C ARG A 324 9.52 5.09 -11.83
N ASP A 325 10.35 5.56 -12.75
CA ASP A 325 11.49 4.80 -13.32
C ASP A 325 12.87 5.43 -13.00
N ARG A 326 12.92 6.36 -12.02
CA ARG A 326 14.14 7.02 -11.59
C ARG A 326 14.64 6.51 -10.26
N GLU A 327 15.96 6.42 -10.14
CA GLU A 327 16.63 6.08 -8.90
C GLU A 327 16.36 7.13 -7.82
N ARG A 328 16.20 6.66 -6.57
CA ARG A 328 16.09 7.52 -5.39
C ARG A 328 17.46 7.94 -4.92
N PRO A 329 17.65 9.21 -4.53
CA PRO A 329 18.92 9.68 -3.99
C PRO A 329 19.21 9.07 -2.63
N VAL A 330 20.51 8.95 -2.29
CA VAL A 330 20.93 8.69 -0.90
C VAL A 330 20.71 9.97 -0.11
N LEU A 331 19.85 9.91 0.91
CA LEU A 331 19.47 11.09 1.69
C LEU A 331 20.05 11.10 3.11
N LEU A 332 20.10 12.29 3.70
CA LEU A 332 20.28 12.51 5.13
C LEU A 332 19.06 13.26 5.66
N ASN A 333 18.36 12.68 6.63
CA ASN A 333 17.28 13.36 7.35
C ASN A 333 17.83 13.98 8.64
N SER A 334 17.44 15.23 8.94
CA SER A 334 17.95 15.97 10.10
C SER A 334 17.31 15.58 11.43
N TRP A 335 16.18 14.81 11.42
CA TRP A 335 15.36 14.62 12.62
C TRP A 335 16.12 14.00 13.80
N GLU A 336 16.61 12.77 13.71
CA GLU A 336 17.33 12.13 14.81
C GLU A 336 18.70 12.77 15.12
N GLY A 337 19.23 13.59 14.21
CA GLY A 337 20.47 14.33 14.41
C GLY A 337 20.31 15.63 15.18
N MET A 338 19.19 16.33 15.04
CA MET A 338 19.03 17.71 15.52
C MET A 338 17.66 18.01 16.16
N TYR A 339 16.63 17.21 15.89
CA TYR A 339 15.24 17.48 16.30
C TYR A 339 14.84 18.94 15.94
N PHE A 340 14.24 19.70 16.87
CA PHE A 340 13.84 21.09 16.67
C PHE A 340 15.00 22.11 16.70
N GLU A 341 16.23 21.67 17.01
CA GLU A 341 17.42 22.52 17.16
C GLU A 341 18.06 22.89 15.82
N ILE A 342 17.24 23.17 14.81
CA ILE A 342 17.66 23.54 13.45
C ILE A 342 17.75 25.07 13.28
N ASN A 343 18.73 25.49 12.49
CA ASN A 343 18.86 26.85 11.97
C ASN A 343 19.76 26.82 10.72
N GLU A 344 19.87 27.95 10.03
CA GLU A 344 20.62 28.04 8.78
C GLU A 344 22.07 27.57 8.92
N GLU A 345 22.81 28.01 9.94
CA GLU A 345 24.21 27.65 10.17
C GLU A 345 24.38 26.13 10.37
N LYS A 346 23.56 25.53 11.23
CA LYS A 346 23.58 24.09 11.49
C LYS A 346 23.24 23.28 10.24
N MET A 347 22.23 23.71 9.47
CA MET A 347 21.84 23.04 8.23
C MET A 347 22.93 23.11 7.16
N LEU A 348 23.62 24.25 7.03
CA LEU A 348 24.73 24.40 6.09
C LEU A 348 25.95 23.58 6.49
N THR A 349 26.25 23.49 7.79
CA THR A 349 27.32 22.61 8.31
C THR A 349 27.00 21.13 8.02
N LEU A 350 25.73 20.73 8.27
CA LEU A 350 25.28 19.37 7.99
C LEU A 350 25.35 19.05 6.49
N ALA A 351 25.03 20.02 5.64
CA ALA A 351 25.13 19.90 4.18
C ALA A 351 26.57 19.68 3.71
N GLU A 352 27.55 20.39 4.32
CA GLU A 352 28.98 20.17 4.02
C GLU A 352 29.44 18.75 4.39
N GLU A 353 29.15 18.34 5.62
CA GLU A 353 29.51 16.99 6.09
C GLU A 353 28.82 15.88 5.25
N ALA A 354 27.56 16.09 4.86
CA ALA A 354 26.83 15.18 4.01
C ALA A 354 27.46 15.06 2.60
N ALA A 355 27.80 16.20 1.98
CA ALA A 355 28.46 16.22 0.69
C ALA A 355 29.81 15.49 0.70
N GLU A 356 30.62 15.66 1.75
CA GLU A 356 31.90 14.97 1.92
C GLU A 356 31.76 13.46 2.01
N LEU A 357 30.65 12.96 2.55
CA LEU A 357 30.33 11.53 2.62
C LEU A 357 29.72 10.98 1.33
N GLY A 358 29.32 11.84 0.41
CA GLY A 358 28.70 11.45 -0.85
C GLY A 358 27.18 11.32 -0.78
N ILE A 359 26.53 11.86 0.25
CA ILE A 359 25.05 11.99 0.33
C ILE A 359 24.59 12.95 -0.78
N GLU A 360 23.41 12.68 -1.34
CA GLU A 360 22.89 13.41 -2.52
C GLU A 360 21.76 14.36 -2.19
N LEU A 361 21.09 14.16 -1.04
CA LEU A 361 19.92 14.93 -0.64
C LEU A 361 19.96 15.18 0.88
N LEU A 362 19.80 16.42 1.30
CA LEU A 362 19.58 16.81 2.69
C LEU A 362 18.11 17.14 2.89
N VAL A 363 17.43 16.41 3.77
CA VAL A 363 16.05 16.66 4.15
C VAL A 363 16.00 17.38 5.50
N MET A 364 15.50 18.61 5.49
CA MET A 364 15.17 19.36 6.70
C MET A 364 13.82 18.90 7.23
N ASP A 365 13.81 18.21 8.35
CA ASP A 365 12.61 17.67 9.01
C ASP A 365 11.88 18.75 9.82
N ASP A 366 11.01 18.40 10.77
CA ASP A 366 10.16 19.28 11.56
C ASP A 366 10.96 20.40 12.28
N GLY A 367 10.34 21.58 12.45
CA GLY A 367 10.90 22.69 13.20
C GLY A 367 11.31 23.91 12.38
N TRP A 368 11.10 23.94 11.07
CA TRP A 368 11.56 25.04 10.20
C TRP A 368 10.63 26.26 10.14
N PHE A 369 9.34 26.13 10.48
CA PHE A 369 8.34 27.17 10.36
C PHE A 369 8.16 27.98 11.67
N LYS A 370 7.54 29.15 11.54
CA LYS A 370 7.40 30.16 12.59
C LYS A 370 6.81 29.58 13.87
N GLY A 371 7.53 29.72 14.98
CA GLY A 371 7.08 29.28 16.31
C GLY A 371 7.17 27.80 16.59
N ARG A 372 7.61 26.98 15.63
CA ARG A 372 7.76 25.52 15.76
C ARG A 372 9.07 25.17 16.45
N ASN A 373 9.10 25.21 17.78
CA ASN A 373 10.24 24.82 18.60
C ASN A 373 9.99 23.57 19.44
N THR A 374 8.76 23.09 19.40
CA THR A 374 8.28 21.84 20.04
C THR A 374 7.19 21.27 19.17
N ASP A 375 6.79 20.04 19.44
CA ASP A 375 5.69 19.35 18.73
C ASP A 375 4.28 19.84 19.12
N THR A 376 4.17 20.85 19.98
CA THR A 376 2.88 21.31 20.52
C THR A 376 2.30 22.53 19.85
N THR A 377 3.04 23.21 18.96
CA THR A 377 2.66 24.52 18.39
C THR A 377 2.73 24.56 16.87
N SER A 378 2.07 25.56 16.29
CA SER A 378 2.29 26.13 14.95
C SER A 378 1.99 25.21 13.74
N LEU A 379 1.55 23.98 13.92
CA LEU A 379 1.05 23.21 12.77
C LEU A 379 -0.11 23.94 12.11
N GLY A 380 -0.08 24.05 10.79
CA GLY A 380 -0.98 24.84 9.98
C GLY A 380 -0.34 26.12 9.42
N ASP A 381 0.67 26.69 10.10
CA ASP A 381 1.32 27.95 9.73
C ASP A 381 2.59 27.70 8.92
N TRP A 382 2.47 27.33 7.66
CA TRP A 382 3.58 26.92 6.79
C TRP A 382 4.40 28.10 6.27
N THR A 383 4.90 28.95 7.20
CA THR A 383 5.74 30.10 6.90
C THR A 383 7.07 29.97 7.63
N GLU A 384 8.18 30.18 6.93
CA GLU A 384 9.53 30.05 7.48
C GLU A 384 9.75 30.89 8.74
N ASP A 385 10.48 30.35 9.72
CA ASP A 385 10.93 31.10 10.89
C ASP A 385 12.13 31.99 10.55
N LYS A 386 11.90 33.30 10.41
CA LYS A 386 12.95 34.30 10.10
C LYS A 386 14.03 34.40 11.18
N LYS A 387 13.81 33.89 12.40
CA LYS A 387 14.87 33.85 13.42
C LYS A 387 15.83 32.70 13.17
N LYS A 388 15.32 31.56 12.66
CA LYS A 388 16.12 30.39 12.30
C LYS A 388 16.76 30.55 10.92
N PHE A 389 16.03 31.15 9.96
CA PHE A 389 16.41 31.33 8.55
C PHE A 389 16.24 32.80 8.13
N PRO A 390 17.18 33.69 8.51
CA PRO A 390 17.06 35.17 8.25
C PRO A 390 16.90 35.48 6.76
N ASP A 391 17.67 34.81 5.91
CA ASP A 391 17.65 34.98 4.45
C ASP A 391 16.54 34.20 3.74
N GLY A 392 15.80 33.37 4.50
CA GLY A 392 14.70 32.52 4.00
C GLY A 392 15.11 31.14 3.48
N LEU A 393 14.11 30.31 3.26
CA LEU A 393 14.31 28.91 2.82
C LEU A 393 14.89 28.81 1.42
N GLN A 394 14.53 29.72 0.51
CA GLN A 394 15.09 29.75 -0.82
C GLN A 394 16.61 29.92 -0.79
N SER A 395 17.11 30.91 -0.01
CA SER A 395 18.54 31.13 0.17
C SER A 395 19.25 29.92 0.75
N LEU A 396 18.65 29.28 1.76
CA LEU A 396 19.19 28.02 2.32
C LEU A 396 19.28 26.92 1.26
N ALA A 397 18.22 26.68 0.51
CA ALA A 397 18.20 25.65 -0.53
C ALA A 397 19.26 25.92 -1.63
N GLU A 398 19.42 27.16 -2.05
CA GLU A 398 20.47 27.58 -2.99
C GLU A 398 21.88 27.34 -2.43
N LYS A 399 22.13 27.71 -1.16
CA LYS A 399 23.42 27.46 -0.49
C LYS A 399 23.73 25.97 -0.34
N VAL A 400 22.71 25.13 -0.05
CA VAL A 400 22.85 23.68 0.00
C VAL A 400 23.18 23.12 -1.39
N LYS A 401 22.48 23.59 -2.43
CA LYS A 401 22.73 23.20 -3.83
C LYS A 401 24.15 23.55 -4.29
N GLN A 402 24.69 24.69 -3.86
CA GLN A 402 26.08 25.09 -4.14
C GLN A 402 27.11 24.13 -3.53
N LYS A 403 26.75 23.37 -2.49
CA LYS A 403 27.59 22.30 -1.93
C LYS A 403 27.50 20.97 -2.68
N GLY A 404 26.70 20.92 -3.76
CA GLY A 404 26.57 19.76 -4.65
C GLY A 404 25.54 18.72 -4.23
N ILE A 405 24.66 19.05 -3.28
CA ILE A 405 23.56 18.17 -2.84
C ILE A 405 22.21 18.86 -3.00
N ASP A 406 21.16 18.08 -3.16
CA ASP A 406 19.80 18.55 -3.26
C ASP A 406 19.19 18.84 -1.88
N PHE A 407 18.09 19.62 -1.86
CA PHE A 407 17.41 19.99 -0.64
C PHE A 407 15.97 19.51 -0.61
N GLY A 408 15.57 18.94 0.51
CA GLY A 408 14.22 18.46 0.80
C GLY A 408 13.65 19.06 2.08
N ILE A 409 12.32 19.02 2.23
CA ILE A 409 11.61 19.62 3.35
C ILE A 409 10.47 18.74 3.84
N TRP A 410 10.17 18.80 5.13
CA TRP A 410 9.09 18.10 5.79
C TRP A 410 7.84 18.98 5.93
N PHE A 411 6.67 18.35 5.78
CA PHE A 411 5.37 18.92 6.11
C PHE A 411 4.51 17.90 6.86
N GLU A 412 3.62 18.39 7.72
CA GLU A 412 2.50 17.65 8.31
C GLU A 412 1.19 18.43 8.05
N PRO A 413 0.77 18.59 6.80
CA PRO A 413 -0.18 19.64 6.44
C PRO A 413 -1.64 19.29 6.72
N GLU A 414 -1.95 18.03 6.99
CA GLU A 414 -3.29 17.58 7.37
C GLU A 414 -3.61 17.89 8.85
N MET A 415 -2.59 18.30 9.64
CA MET A 415 -2.70 18.55 11.06
C MET A 415 -2.63 20.07 11.37
N ILE A 416 -3.23 20.44 12.50
CA ILE A 416 -3.25 21.82 12.99
C ILE A 416 -3.08 21.86 14.50
N SER A 417 -2.31 22.82 14.99
CA SER A 417 -2.16 23.10 16.42
C SER A 417 -3.18 24.16 16.88
N ARG A 418 -3.69 24.05 18.12
CA ARG A 418 -4.48 25.14 18.72
C ARG A 418 -3.70 26.46 18.80
N GLU A 419 -2.39 26.35 19.00
CA GLU A 419 -1.44 27.46 19.05
C GLU A 419 -0.89 27.78 17.65
N SER A 420 -1.79 27.94 16.65
CA SER A 420 -1.46 28.41 15.30
C SER A 420 -2.29 29.62 14.90
N ASP A 421 -1.80 30.40 13.95
CA ASP A 421 -2.54 31.54 13.39
C ASP A 421 -3.75 31.01 12.59
N LEU A 422 -3.57 29.93 11.82
CA LEU A 422 -4.64 29.27 11.08
C LEU A 422 -5.81 28.83 11.98
N TYR A 423 -5.54 28.23 13.14
CA TYR A 423 -6.62 27.81 14.05
C TYR A 423 -7.36 29.00 14.64
N ARG A 424 -6.67 30.11 14.92
CA ARG A 424 -7.30 31.35 15.41
C ARG A 424 -8.21 31.99 14.38
N GLU A 425 -7.82 31.91 13.09
CA GLU A 425 -8.60 32.47 11.96
C GLU A 425 -9.75 31.55 11.56
N HIS A 426 -9.54 30.24 11.59
CA HIS A 426 -10.48 29.22 11.11
C HIS A 426 -10.66 28.05 12.11
N PRO A 427 -11.24 28.31 13.29
CA PRO A 427 -11.48 27.24 14.28
C PRO A 427 -12.54 26.22 13.85
N ASP A 428 -13.29 26.52 12.79
CA ASP A 428 -14.29 25.68 12.14
C ASP A 428 -13.71 24.75 11.08
N TRP A 429 -12.43 24.86 10.73
CA TRP A 429 -11.77 24.00 9.74
C TRP A 429 -11.26 22.68 10.31
N VAL A 430 -11.52 22.37 11.57
CA VAL A 430 -11.09 21.12 12.19
C VAL A 430 -12.22 20.10 12.29
N ILE A 431 -11.85 18.84 12.14
CA ILE A 431 -12.76 17.73 12.43
C ILE A 431 -12.99 17.69 13.93
N ARG A 432 -14.24 17.88 14.36
CA ARG A 432 -14.65 17.83 15.76
C ARG A 432 -16.16 17.62 15.93
N SER A 433 -16.54 17.03 17.04
CA SER A 433 -17.93 17.07 17.51
C SER A 433 -18.32 18.50 17.92
N PRO A 434 -19.49 19.00 17.52
CA PRO A 434 -19.97 20.30 17.98
C PRO A 434 -20.33 20.36 19.45
N LEU A 435 -20.44 19.20 20.12
CA LEU A 435 -20.91 19.09 21.53
C LEU A 435 -19.77 18.95 22.54
N TYR A 436 -18.60 18.48 22.11
CA TYR A 436 -17.50 18.14 23.00
C TYR A 436 -16.22 18.85 22.62
N GLU A 437 -15.34 19.05 23.62
CA GLU A 437 -13.97 19.45 23.35
C GLU A 437 -13.26 18.38 22.54
N PRO A 438 -12.56 18.74 21.46
CA PRO A 438 -11.90 17.76 20.60
C PRO A 438 -10.74 17.07 21.33
N ILE A 439 -10.64 15.76 21.13
CA ILE A 439 -9.55 14.94 21.64
C ILE A 439 -8.26 15.27 20.91
N LEU A 440 -7.20 15.58 21.65
CA LEU A 440 -5.87 15.80 21.11
C LEU A 440 -5.09 14.48 21.04
N SER A 441 -4.33 14.30 19.97
CA SER A 441 -3.26 13.32 19.89
C SER A 441 -1.99 14.07 19.48
N ARG A 442 -0.88 13.89 20.19
CA ARG A 442 0.36 14.68 20.02
C ARG A 442 0.12 16.22 20.04
N HIS A 443 -0.83 16.68 20.84
CA HIS A 443 -1.27 18.09 20.90
C HIS A 443 -1.83 18.64 19.56
N GLN A 444 -2.23 17.78 18.66
CA GLN A 444 -2.71 18.12 17.30
C GLN A 444 -4.20 17.89 17.15
N LEU A 445 -4.80 18.65 16.24
CA LEU A 445 -6.13 18.44 15.65
C LEU A 445 -5.97 18.10 14.17
N VAL A 446 -7.04 17.63 13.54
CA VAL A 446 -7.07 17.28 12.11
C VAL A 446 -7.86 18.32 11.35
N LEU A 447 -7.33 18.82 10.25
CA LEU A 447 -8.05 19.68 9.30
C LEU A 447 -9.13 18.89 8.56
N ASP A 448 -10.26 19.54 8.32
CA ASP A 448 -11.40 18.94 7.60
C ASP A 448 -11.20 19.03 6.08
N LEU A 449 -10.54 18.04 5.49
CA LEU A 449 -10.33 17.96 4.04
C LEU A 449 -11.62 17.64 3.24
N SER A 450 -12.76 17.44 3.91
CA SER A 450 -14.05 17.43 3.21
C SER A 450 -14.48 18.83 2.76
N ASN A 451 -13.85 19.87 3.32
CA ASN A 451 -14.08 21.26 2.97
C ASN A 451 -13.10 21.69 1.86
N PRO A 452 -13.58 22.05 0.65
CA PRO A 452 -12.69 22.49 -0.44
C PRO A 452 -11.80 23.69 -0.10
N ALA A 453 -12.25 24.61 0.76
CA ALA A 453 -11.45 25.77 1.16
C ALA A 453 -10.20 25.36 1.94
N VAL A 454 -10.27 24.28 2.74
CA VAL A 454 -9.11 23.69 3.41
C VAL A 454 -8.14 23.09 2.41
N CYS A 455 -8.65 22.36 1.42
CA CYS A 455 -7.82 21.79 0.36
C CYS A 455 -7.10 22.87 -0.45
N GLU A 456 -7.79 23.95 -0.83
CA GLU A 456 -7.21 25.10 -1.54
C GLU A 456 -6.11 25.77 -0.69
N TYR A 457 -6.38 26.00 0.59
CA TYR A 457 -5.37 26.54 1.51
C TYR A 457 -4.11 25.69 1.54
N LEU A 458 -4.22 24.36 1.67
CA LEU A 458 -3.08 23.45 1.72
C LEU A 458 -2.29 23.46 0.41
N ILE A 459 -2.98 23.42 -0.72
CA ILE A 459 -2.37 23.51 -2.05
C ILE A 459 -1.56 24.83 -2.18
N ASP A 460 -2.12 25.94 -1.75
CA ASP A 460 -1.46 27.24 -1.84
C ASP A 460 -0.30 27.37 -0.85
N ALA A 461 -0.46 26.91 0.38
CA ALA A 461 0.57 26.98 1.41
C ALA A 461 1.81 26.16 1.03
N VAL A 462 1.62 24.92 0.59
CA VAL A 462 2.73 24.07 0.12
C VAL A 462 3.33 24.61 -1.16
N SER A 463 2.50 25.06 -2.13
CA SER A 463 3.00 25.66 -3.38
C SER A 463 3.86 26.88 -3.15
N LYS A 464 3.51 27.76 -2.20
CA LYS A 464 4.33 28.96 -1.85
C LYS A 464 5.74 28.60 -1.41
N VAL A 465 5.92 27.47 -0.73
CA VAL A 465 7.23 27.00 -0.30
C VAL A 465 8.00 26.36 -1.46
N LEU A 466 7.31 25.66 -2.37
CA LEU A 466 7.95 24.92 -3.47
C LEU A 466 8.23 25.78 -4.72
N VAL A 467 7.39 26.79 -5.03
CA VAL A 467 7.51 27.63 -6.24
C VAL A 467 8.87 28.32 -6.41
N PRO A 468 9.55 28.83 -5.35
CA PRO A 468 10.88 29.42 -5.53
C PRO A 468 11.92 28.49 -6.14
N GLY A 469 11.64 27.18 -6.19
CA GLY A 469 12.55 26.16 -6.74
C GLY A 469 13.63 25.74 -5.74
N ASN A 470 14.52 24.85 -6.20
CA ASN A 470 15.60 24.27 -5.40
C ASN A 470 15.19 23.32 -4.26
N ILE A 471 13.88 23.02 -4.12
CA ILE A 471 13.38 21.95 -3.25
C ILE A 471 12.98 20.79 -4.16
N SER A 472 13.67 19.64 -4.04
CA SER A 472 13.48 18.47 -4.90
C SER A 472 12.77 17.31 -4.19
N TYR A 473 12.49 17.47 -2.89
CA TYR A 473 11.90 16.41 -2.06
C TYR A 473 10.98 16.98 -0.98
N VAL A 474 9.86 16.31 -0.78
CA VAL A 474 8.90 16.58 0.29
C VAL A 474 8.62 15.33 1.07
N LYS A 475 8.87 15.32 2.38
CA LYS A 475 8.36 14.31 3.31
C LYS A 475 7.01 14.79 3.82
N TRP A 476 5.95 14.11 3.43
CA TRP A 476 4.56 14.40 3.81
C TRP A 476 4.12 13.51 4.94
N ASP A 477 3.91 14.09 6.10
CA ASP A 477 3.62 13.37 7.33
C ASP A 477 2.17 13.52 7.80
N MET A 478 1.68 12.55 8.57
CA MET A 478 0.38 12.55 9.22
C MET A 478 0.47 11.73 10.52
N ASN A 479 0.58 12.37 11.67
CA ASN A 479 1.00 11.73 12.91
C ASN A 479 -0.14 11.44 13.90
N ARG A 480 -1.39 11.35 13.43
CA ARG A 480 -2.51 10.93 14.27
C ARG A 480 -3.67 10.36 13.46
N HIS A 481 -4.53 9.59 14.11
CA HIS A 481 -5.78 9.12 13.54
C HIS A 481 -6.91 10.16 13.71
N LEU A 482 -7.98 10.02 12.91
CA LEU A 482 -9.19 10.81 13.05
C LEU A 482 -9.95 10.38 14.32
N THR A 483 -10.38 11.37 15.09
CA THR A 483 -11.26 11.23 16.25
C THR A 483 -12.37 12.26 16.16
N ASP A 484 -13.40 12.14 17.00
CA ASP A 484 -14.48 13.13 17.13
C ASP A 484 -15.12 13.50 15.80
N LEU A 485 -15.41 12.51 14.96
CA LEU A 485 -15.89 12.70 13.59
C LEU A 485 -17.08 13.66 13.55
N GLY A 486 -16.87 14.81 12.92
CA GLY A 486 -17.86 15.85 12.70
C GLY A 486 -17.25 16.97 11.89
N SER A 487 -17.98 17.44 10.89
CA SER A 487 -17.61 18.53 9.99
C SER A 487 -18.55 19.72 10.19
N ALA A 488 -17.97 20.90 10.34
CA ALA A 488 -18.73 22.15 10.31
C ALA A 488 -19.18 22.53 8.91
N TYR A 489 -18.54 21.98 7.89
CA TYR A 489 -18.83 22.24 6.46
C TYR A 489 -19.98 21.35 5.93
N LEU A 490 -20.02 20.07 6.34
CA LEU A 490 -21.00 19.12 5.83
C LEU A 490 -22.38 19.31 6.49
N ASP A 491 -23.44 19.22 5.67
CA ASP A 491 -24.80 19.16 6.16
C ASP A 491 -25.01 17.95 7.09
N ARG A 492 -26.00 18.04 7.98
CA ARG A 492 -26.34 16.97 8.94
C ARG A 492 -26.50 15.58 8.26
N LYS A 493 -27.15 15.52 7.12
CA LYS A 493 -27.38 14.28 6.36
C LYS A 493 -26.13 13.68 5.74
N ASN A 494 -25.07 14.48 5.57
CA ASN A 494 -23.82 14.08 4.91
C ASN A 494 -22.68 13.80 5.93
N GLN A 495 -22.94 13.84 7.25
CA GLN A 495 -21.88 13.65 8.25
C GLN A 495 -21.23 12.26 8.17
N ASN A 496 -21.97 11.22 7.78
CA ASN A 496 -21.43 9.86 7.59
C ASN A 496 -20.54 9.73 6.34
N GLU A 497 -20.47 10.76 5.49
CA GLU A 497 -19.58 10.81 4.33
C GLU A 497 -18.18 11.33 4.70
N LEU A 498 -18.01 11.91 5.89
CA LEU A 498 -16.82 12.67 6.29
C LEU A 498 -15.53 11.90 6.06
N SER A 499 -15.43 10.66 6.55
CA SER A 499 -14.18 9.88 6.46
C SER A 499 -13.78 9.60 5.00
N HIS A 500 -14.75 9.36 4.11
CA HIS A 500 -14.47 9.15 2.69
C HIS A 500 -14.18 10.47 1.98
N ARG A 501 -14.95 11.52 2.26
CA ARG A 501 -14.72 12.87 1.69
C ARG A 501 -13.35 13.44 2.10
N TYR A 502 -12.91 13.16 3.31
CA TYR A 502 -11.56 13.51 3.76
C TYR A 502 -10.49 12.91 2.84
N VAL A 503 -10.61 11.62 2.52
CA VAL A 503 -9.66 10.94 1.64
C VAL A 503 -9.73 11.47 0.20
N LEU A 504 -10.93 11.78 -0.30
CA LEU A 504 -11.09 12.41 -1.63
C LEU A 504 -10.44 13.79 -1.67
N GLY A 505 -10.60 14.59 -0.60
CA GLY A 505 -9.92 15.89 -0.48
C GLY A 505 -8.40 15.74 -0.44
N LEU A 506 -7.87 14.76 0.32
CA LEU A 506 -6.46 14.46 0.33
C LEU A 506 -5.95 14.11 -1.08
N TYR A 507 -6.65 13.24 -1.80
CA TYR A 507 -6.27 12.86 -3.17
C TYR A 507 -6.31 14.06 -4.13
N GLN A 508 -7.28 14.95 -4.00
CA GLN A 508 -7.33 16.20 -4.77
C GLN A 508 -6.10 17.09 -4.50
N VAL A 509 -5.70 17.25 -3.24
CA VAL A 509 -4.51 18.01 -2.86
C VAL A 509 -3.25 17.37 -3.46
N MET A 510 -3.10 16.03 -3.32
CA MET A 510 -1.95 15.30 -3.87
C MET A 510 -1.89 15.38 -5.40
N GLU A 511 -3.01 15.16 -6.08
CA GLU A 511 -3.09 15.28 -7.54
C GLU A 511 -2.58 16.65 -8.00
N THR A 512 -3.13 17.72 -7.42
CA THR A 512 -2.77 19.08 -7.78
C THR A 512 -1.29 19.39 -7.52
N LEU A 513 -0.74 18.97 -6.38
CA LEU A 513 0.66 19.24 -6.04
C LEU A 513 1.62 18.43 -6.91
N THR A 514 1.33 17.16 -7.18
CA THR A 514 2.19 16.31 -8.02
C THR A 514 2.16 16.74 -9.49
N GLU A 515 1.05 17.28 -9.99
CA GLU A 515 0.96 17.90 -11.32
C GLU A 515 1.71 19.23 -11.40
N ARG A 516 1.60 20.07 -10.37
CA ARG A 516 2.33 21.38 -10.32
C ARG A 516 3.84 21.20 -10.18
N PHE A 517 4.28 20.18 -9.44
CA PHE A 517 5.68 19.95 -9.09
C PHE A 517 6.14 18.53 -9.49
N PRO A 518 6.10 18.17 -10.77
CA PRO A 518 6.32 16.79 -11.22
C PRO A 518 7.74 16.28 -10.95
N GLN A 519 8.71 17.19 -10.71
CA GLN A 519 10.10 16.82 -10.43
C GLN A 519 10.43 16.78 -8.92
N VAL A 520 9.46 17.05 -8.06
CA VAL A 520 9.60 16.90 -6.61
C VAL A 520 9.24 15.46 -6.24
N LEU A 521 10.14 14.77 -5.55
CA LEU A 521 9.85 13.48 -4.97
C LEU A 521 9.07 13.66 -3.67
N PHE A 522 7.81 13.21 -3.67
CA PHE A 522 7.01 13.15 -2.46
C PHE A 522 7.18 11.79 -1.79
N GLU A 523 7.52 11.80 -0.49
CA GLU A 523 7.55 10.62 0.38
C GLU A 523 6.37 10.67 1.33
N SER A 524 5.58 9.60 1.37
CA SER A 524 4.51 9.43 2.37
C SER A 524 5.10 9.02 3.71
N CYS A 525 4.68 9.70 4.77
CA CYS A 525 4.91 9.32 6.16
C CYS A 525 3.57 9.40 6.92
N SER A 526 3.38 8.53 7.89
CA SER A 526 2.28 8.62 8.85
C SER A 526 2.72 7.96 10.15
N SER A 527 3.54 8.68 10.92
CA SER A 527 4.35 8.06 11.98
C SER A 527 5.03 6.79 11.44
N GLY A 528 5.82 6.95 10.39
CA GLY A 528 6.35 5.82 9.63
C GLY A 528 5.33 5.22 8.65
N GLY A 529 5.18 3.90 8.68
CA GLY A 529 4.37 3.10 7.75
C GLY A 529 2.87 3.09 8.04
N GLY A 530 2.34 4.01 8.83
CA GLY A 530 0.94 4.04 9.23
C GLY A 530 -0.05 4.21 8.08
N ARG A 531 0.41 4.70 6.93
CA ARG A 531 -0.38 4.87 5.70
C ARG A 531 0.41 4.37 4.48
N PHE A 532 1.19 3.31 4.66
CA PHE A 532 1.89 2.64 3.58
C PHE A 532 0.92 1.73 2.85
N ASP A 533 0.24 2.26 1.86
CA ASP A 533 -0.77 1.60 1.04
C ASP A 533 -0.64 1.99 -0.45
N ALA A 534 -1.32 1.25 -1.32
CA ALA A 534 -1.26 1.46 -2.76
C ALA A 534 -1.94 2.77 -3.22
N GLY A 535 -2.87 3.33 -2.42
CA GLY A 535 -3.50 4.62 -2.70
C GLY A 535 -2.50 5.77 -2.59
N MET A 536 -1.69 5.79 -1.51
CA MET A 536 -0.63 6.80 -1.35
C MET A 536 0.48 6.63 -2.39
N LEU A 537 0.85 5.39 -2.75
CA LEU A 537 1.88 5.14 -3.76
C LEU A 537 1.53 5.71 -5.15
N TYR A 538 0.26 5.91 -5.45
CA TYR A 538 -0.18 6.53 -6.69
C TYR A 538 0.31 7.97 -6.84
N TYR A 539 0.42 8.70 -5.72
CA TYR A 539 0.88 10.08 -5.66
C TYR A 539 2.31 10.20 -5.16
N MET A 540 2.70 9.37 -4.21
CA MET A 540 3.98 9.40 -3.51
C MET A 540 4.70 8.06 -3.68
N PRO A 541 5.56 7.92 -4.69
CA PRO A 541 6.15 6.63 -5.09
C PRO A 541 7.23 6.13 -4.11
N GLN A 542 7.27 6.68 -2.90
CA GLN A 542 8.12 6.29 -1.78
C GLN A 542 7.38 6.53 -0.47
N THR A 543 7.61 5.66 0.51
CA THR A 543 7.06 5.78 1.87
C THR A 543 8.18 5.58 2.90
N TRP A 544 8.18 6.40 3.95
CA TRP A 544 8.94 6.11 5.17
C TRP A 544 8.37 4.85 5.81
N THR A 545 9.13 3.75 5.75
CA THR A 545 8.59 2.41 6.03
C THR A 545 8.18 2.22 7.48
N SER A 546 8.91 2.82 8.41
CA SER A 546 8.63 2.79 9.85
C SER A 546 9.46 3.84 10.60
N ASP A 547 8.88 4.44 11.63
CA ASP A 547 9.63 5.25 12.61
C ASP A 547 10.60 4.42 13.44
N ASN A 548 10.46 3.09 13.43
CA ASN A 548 11.42 2.23 14.07
C ASN A 548 12.68 2.13 13.21
N THR A 549 13.75 2.76 13.67
CA THR A 549 15.05 2.80 12.99
C THR A 549 16.03 1.73 13.50
N ASP A 550 15.62 0.89 14.46
CA ASP A 550 16.39 -0.26 14.89
C ASP A 550 16.42 -1.34 13.80
N GLU A 551 17.60 -1.69 13.32
CA GLU A 551 17.76 -2.61 12.19
C GLU A 551 17.25 -4.02 12.48
N VAL A 552 17.28 -4.49 13.74
CA VAL A 552 16.72 -5.81 14.07
C VAL A 552 15.21 -5.83 13.96
N CYS A 553 14.54 -4.75 14.37
CA CYS A 553 13.10 -4.56 14.15
C CYS A 553 12.81 -4.38 12.66
N ARG A 554 13.63 -3.62 11.95
CA ARG A 554 13.49 -3.38 10.50
C ARG A 554 13.61 -4.66 9.67
N LEU A 555 14.37 -5.67 10.12
CA LEU A 555 14.38 -6.99 9.45
C LEU A 555 12.97 -7.56 9.31
N LYS A 556 12.12 -7.46 10.34
CA LYS A 556 10.73 -7.95 10.31
C LYS A 556 9.82 -7.03 9.50
N ILE A 557 9.92 -5.72 9.74
CA ILE A 557 9.07 -4.71 9.10
C ILE A 557 9.29 -4.72 7.58
N GLN A 558 10.55 -4.74 7.11
CA GLN A 558 10.86 -4.78 5.68
C GLN A 558 10.52 -6.14 5.05
N HIS A 559 10.71 -7.25 5.79
CA HIS A 559 10.26 -8.56 5.35
C HIS A 559 8.73 -8.58 5.11
N GLY A 560 7.94 -8.13 6.09
CA GLY A 560 6.48 -8.07 5.96
C GLY A 560 6.04 -7.10 4.85
N THR A 561 6.69 -5.94 4.72
CA THR A 561 6.41 -4.97 3.67
C THR A 561 6.64 -5.55 2.27
N SER A 562 7.67 -6.40 2.10
CA SER A 562 8.02 -7.03 0.83
C SER A 562 7.00 -8.05 0.30
N PHE A 563 5.95 -8.39 1.07
CA PHE A 563 4.86 -9.21 0.53
C PHE A 563 4.04 -8.47 -0.53
N LEU A 564 3.94 -7.13 -0.41
CA LEU A 564 3.13 -6.31 -1.32
C LEU A 564 3.93 -5.27 -2.10
N PHE A 565 4.93 -4.65 -1.45
CA PHE A 565 5.53 -3.42 -1.94
C PHE A 565 6.97 -3.63 -2.40
N PRO A 566 7.35 -3.11 -3.59
CA PRO A 566 8.70 -3.22 -4.11
C PRO A 566 9.68 -2.36 -3.32
N THR A 567 10.96 -2.74 -3.32
CA THR A 567 12.03 -2.08 -2.57
C THR A 567 12.18 -0.59 -2.89
N VAL A 568 11.93 -0.17 -4.13
CA VAL A 568 11.96 1.25 -4.55
C VAL A 568 10.95 2.14 -3.83
N THR A 569 9.95 1.55 -3.18
CA THR A 569 8.94 2.30 -2.39
C THR A 569 9.25 2.38 -0.90
N MET A 570 10.31 1.69 -0.43
CA MET A 570 10.65 1.56 0.98
C MET A 570 11.79 2.51 1.37
N GLY A 571 11.51 3.58 2.11
CA GLY A 571 12.52 4.39 2.77
C GLY A 571 13.19 3.63 3.93
N ALA A 572 14.52 3.58 3.98
CA ALA A 572 15.28 2.87 4.98
C ALA A 572 16.56 3.62 5.36
N HIS A 573 16.72 3.93 6.66
CA HIS A 573 17.83 4.77 7.12
C HIS A 573 18.76 4.03 8.08
N VAL A 574 20.05 4.35 8.00
CA VAL A 574 21.05 4.05 9.02
C VAL A 574 20.89 5.08 10.14
N SER A 575 20.55 4.62 11.34
CA SER A 575 20.30 5.47 12.51
C SER A 575 21.50 5.58 13.45
N ALA A 576 21.32 6.39 14.50
CA ALA A 576 22.28 6.50 15.59
C ALA A 576 22.47 5.18 16.35
N CYS A 577 23.63 5.01 16.97
CA CYS A 577 23.97 3.89 17.83
C CYS A 577 24.54 4.39 19.18
N PRO A 578 24.03 3.95 20.35
CA PRO A 578 22.88 3.05 20.52
C PRO A 578 21.60 3.59 19.90
N ASN A 579 20.72 2.69 19.41
CA ASN A 579 19.42 3.09 18.88
C ASN A 579 18.59 3.78 19.98
N HIS A 580 17.99 4.93 19.68
CA HIS A 580 17.32 5.75 20.70
C HIS A 580 15.97 5.16 21.18
N GLN A 581 15.31 4.30 20.40
CA GLN A 581 14.02 3.69 20.76
C GLN A 581 14.18 2.48 21.66
N VAL A 582 15.15 1.61 21.37
CA VAL A 582 15.33 0.32 22.06
C VAL A 582 16.66 0.18 22.80
N GLY A 583 17.57 1.17 22.70
CA GLY A 583 18.87 1.17 23.35
C GLY A 583 19.84 0.10 22.81
N ARG A 584 19.56 -0.51 21.67
CA ARG A 584 20.39 -1.56 21.08
C ARG A 584 21.64 -0.99 20.45
N THR A 585 22.75 -1.71 20.65
CA THR A 585 24.05 -1.40 20.00
C THR A 585 24.34 -2.47 18.96
N THR A 586 24.55 -2.04 17.73
CA THR A 586 24.74 -2.89 16.56
C THR A 586 25.86 -2.38 15.68
N PRO A 587 26.55 -3.26 14.93
CA PRO A 587 27.59 -2.84 13.99
C PRO A 587 27.05 -1.92 12.89
N LEU A 588 27.84 -0.93 12.49
CA LEU A 588 27.52 -0.03 11.39
C LEU A 588 27.27 -0.79 10.08
N ALA A 589 28.08 -1.82 9.81
CA ALA A 589 27.91 -2.70 8.65
C ALA A 589 26.53 -3.37 8.60
N THR A 590 25.98 -3.79 9.75
CA THR A 590 24.65 -4.41 9.81
C THR A 590 23.52 -3.39 9.65
N ARG A 591 23.66 -2.21 10.27
CA ARG A 591 22.73 -1.10 10.07
C ARG A 591 22.64 -0.73 8.58
N PHE A 592 23.80 -0.63 7.93
CA PHE A 592 23.86 -0.40 6.48
C PHE A 592 23.25 -1.54 5.67
N ALA A 593 23.60 -2.80 5.95
CA ALA A 593 23.09 -3.94 5.17
C ALA A 593 21.56 -4.02 5.18
N VAL A 594 20.92 -3.70 6.30
CA VAL A 594 19.45 -3.66 6.42
C VAL A 594 18.86 -2.45 5.71
N ALA A 595 19.44 -1.26 5.87
CA ALA A 595 18.97 -0.05 5.20
C ALA A 595 19.16 -0.11 3.68
N ALA A 596 20.25 -0.71 3.22
CA ALA A 596 20.57 -0.88 1.80
C ALA A 596 19.64 -1.88 1.06
N ALA A 597 18.70 -2.53 1.75
CA ALA A 597 17.64 -3.33 1.12
C ALA A 597 16.46 -2.47 0.61
N GLY A 598 16.50 -1.16 0.78
CA GLY A 598 15.51 -0.19 0.31
C GLY A 598 16.16 1.08 -0.23
N ASN A 599 15.43 2.21 -0.18
CA ASN A 599 15.98 3.52 -0.51
C ASN A 599 16.84 4.02 0.64
N LEU A 600 18.15 3.93 0.45
CA LEU A 600 19.13 4.23 1.50
C LEU A 600 19.10 5.69 1.93
N GLY A 601 19.00 5.90 3.21
CA GLY A 601 19.26 7.18 3.87
C GLY A 601 20.06 7.02 5.14
N TYR A 602 20.39 8.16 5.73
CA TYR A 602 21.01 8.28 7.05
C TYR A 602 20.16 9.23 7.91
N GLU A 603 20.05 8.93 9.19
CA GLU A 603 19.29 9.74 10.14
C GLU A 603 20.00 9.71 11.48
N LEU A 604 21.05 10.54 11.59
CA LEU A 604 21.95 10.58 12.75
C LEU A 604 22.78 11.87 12.75
N ASP A 605 23.39 12.20 13.88
CA ASP A 605 24.34 13.31 13.99
C ASP A 605 25.72 12.87 13.44
N LEU A 606 26.04 13.34 12.24
CA LEU A 606 27.31 13.04 11.57
C LEU A 606 28.55 13.45 12.37
N LYS A 607 28.42 14.44 13.28
CA LYS A 607 29.54 14.90 14.13
C LYS A 607 29.94 13.87 15.19
N LYS A 608 29.01 12.98 15.55
CA LYS A 608 29.27 11.91 16.54
C LYS A 608 29.98 10.70 15.95
N LEU A 609 30.06 10.60 14.62
CA LEU A 609 30.77 9.50 13.95
C LEU A 609 32.28 9.67 14.12
N LEU A 610 32.95 8.57 14.44
CA LEU A 610 34.42 8.48 14.47
C LEU A 610 34.97 8.61 13.04
N LYS A 611 36.28 8.91 12.93
CA LYS A 611 36.91 9.05 11.60
C LYS A 611 36.80 7.76 10.77
N GLU A 612 36.98 6.64 11.44
CA GLU A 612 36.87 5.31 10.85
C GLU A 612 35.44 5.04 10.38
N GLU A 613 34.44 5.40 11.17
CA GLU A 613 33.01 5.29 10.80
C GLU A 613 32.65 6.20 9.63
N LYS A 614 33.15 7.45 9.61
CA LYS A 614 32.95 8.35 8.45
C LYS A 614 33.57 7.79 7.16
N LYS A 615 34.72 7.09 7.27
CA LYS A 615 35.33 6.39 6.12
C LYS A 615 34.43 5.24 5.66
N GLU A 616 33.97 4.42 6.60
CA GLU A 616 33.07 3.30 6.31
C GLU A 616 31.76 3.78 5.66
N VAL A 617 31.13 4.83 6.19
CA VAL A 617 29.90 5.44 5.61
C VAL A 617 30.15 5.89 4.17
N ARG A 618 31.27 6.52 3.88
CA ARG A 618 31.62 6.92 2.50
C ARG A 618 31.74 5.74 1.56
N GLU A 619 32.38 4.65 2.00
CA GLU A 619 32.53 3.41 1.24
C GLU A 619 31.15 2.75 1.02
N GLN A 620 30.30 2.70 2.04
CA GLN A 620 28.93 2.18 1.98
C GLN A 620 28.07 2.95 0.97
N ILE A 621 28.11 4.28 1.02
CA ILE A 621 27.37 5.14 0.07
C ILE A 621 27.87 4.91 -1.36
N ALA A 622 29.18 4.86 -1.57
CA ALA A 622 29.75 4.61 -2.89
C ALA A 622 29.35 3.23 -3.44
N GLU A 623 29.35 2.22 -2.55
CA GLU A 623 28.91 0.87 -2.89
C GLU A 623 27.42 0.81 -3.25
N TYR A 624 26.55 1.41 -2.44
CA TYR A 624 25.12 1.49 -2.73
C TYR A 624 24.83 2.20 -4.06
N LYS A 625 25.49 3.32 -4.34
CA LYS A 625 25.29 4.06 -5.61
C LYS A 625 25.64 3.24 -6.85
N ARG A 626 26.64 2.37 -6.77
CA ARG A 626 27.00 1.47 -7.87
C ARG A 626 25.91 0.44 -8.16
N ARG A 627 25.11 0.07 -7.17
CA ARG A 627 24.16 -1.04 -7.21
C ARG A 627 22.73 -0.65 -6.91
N ARG A 628 22.45 0.63 -6.65
CA ARG A 628 21.11 1.06 -6.24
C ARG A 628 20.05 0.72 -7.28
N ARG A 629 20.39 0.69 -8.58
CA ARG A 629 19.44 0.27 -9.60
C ARG A 629 19.00 -1.18 -9.38
N THR A 630 19.93 -2.07 -9.11
CA THR A 630 19.60 -3.46 -8.75
C THR A 630 18.74 -3.52 -7.49
N VAL A 631 19.10 -2.76 -6.44
CA VAL A 631 18.34 -2.73 -5.18
C VAL A 631 16.92 -2.19 -5.40
N GLN A 632 16.78 -1.08 -6.10
CA GLN A 632 15.52 -0.36 -6.22
C GLN A 632 14.57 -0.98 -7.24
N PHE A 633 15.08 -1.52 -8.35
CA PHE A 633 14.27 -1.99 -9.47
C PHE A 633 14.37 -3.51 -9.72
N GLY A 634 15.28 -4.19 -9.06
CA GLY A 634 15.45 -5.64 -9.17
C GLY A 634 14.31 -6.45 -8.54
N THR A 635 14.33 -7.74 -8.79
CA THR A 635 13.38 -8.70 -8.21
C THR A 635 13.86 -9.15 -6.85
N TYR A 636 13.08 -8.91 -5.83
CA TYR A 636 13.38 -9.24 -4.43
C TYR A 636 12.88 -10.64 -4.07
N TYR A 637 13.71 -11.45 -3.43
CA TYR A 637 13.39 -12.79 -2.94
C TYR A 637 13.69 -12.91 -1.44
N ARG A 638 12.69 -13.29 -0.64
CA ARG A 638 12.86 -13.67 0.77
C ARG A 638 13.45 -15.08 0.83
N LEU A 639 14.52 -15.27 1.61
CA LEU A 639 15.23 -16.54 1.71
C LEU A 639 15.20 -17.16 3.12
N ALA A 640 15.14 -16.31 4.16
CA ALA A 640 14.98 -16.72 5.54
C ALA A 640 14.04 -15.76 6.27
N ASP A 641 13.16 -16.33 7.10
CA ASP A 641 12.10 -15.60 7.78
C ASP A 641 12.53 -15.12 9.16
N SER A 642 12.72 -13.82 9.31
CA SER A 642 13.08 -13.17 10.57
C SER A 642 12.01 -13.24 11.67
N PHE A 643 10.77 -13.61 11.34
CA PHE A 643 9.74 -13.83 12.35
C PHE A 643 9.86 -15.19 13.05
N GLN A 644 10.42 -16.19 12.38
CA GLN A 644 10.53 -17.56 12.88
C GLN A 644 11.95 -17.99 13.17
N GLU A 645 12.94 -17.35 12.56
CA GLU A 645 14.33 -17.75 12.64
C GLU A 645 15.20 -16.73 13.37
N ASN A 646 16.39 -17.17 13.85
CA ASN A 646 17.41 -16.30 14.43
C ASN A 646 18.30 -15.64 13.36
N GLN A 647 17.76 -15.51 12.16
CA GLN A 647 18.41 -14.95 10.99
C GLN A 647 17.37 -14.36 10.04
N SER A 648 17.84 -13.50 9.16
CA SER A 648 17.10 -13.03 8.00
C SER A 648 18.00 -13.12 6.78
N ALA A 649 17.44 -13.47 5.62
CA ALA A 649 18.20 -13.46 4.38
C ALA A 649 17.31 -13.13 3.19
N TRP A 650 17.89 -12.44 2.21
CA TRP A 650 17.24 -12.11 0.94
C TRP A 650 18.26 -12.03 -0.17
N ASN A 651 17.81 -12.15 -1.41
CA ASN A 651 18.59 -11.72 -2.55
C ASN A 651 17.75 -10.87 -3.52
N ILE A 652 18.42 -9.97 -4.22
CA ILE A 652 17.84 -9.11 -5.24
C ILE A 652 18.56 -9.39 -6.55
N VAL A 653 17.80 -9.67 -7.61
CA VAL A 653 18.32 -9.92 -8.96
C VAL A 653 17.99 -8.72 -9.83
N SER A 654 18.99 -8.16 -10.53
CA SER A 654 18.80 -7.04 -11.45
C SER A 654 17.79 -7.35 -12.56
N GLU A 655 17.18 -6.31 -13.15
CA GLU A 655 16.17 -6.45 -14.21
C GLU A 655 16.67 -7.26 -15.41
N ASP A 656 17.95 -7.17 -15.73
CA ASP A 656 18.62 -7.91 -16.81
C ASP A 656 19.19 -9.28 -16.39
N GLY A 657 19.08 -9.63 -15.09
CA GLY A 657 19.61 -10.87 -14.55
C GLY A 657 21.13 -10.95 -14.41
N MET A 658 21.85 -9.82 -14.67
CA MET A 658 23.32 -9.80 -14.72
C MET A 658 23.99 -9.61 -13.36
N GLU A 659 23.26 -9.05 -12.37
CA GLU A 659 23.78 -8.81 -11.03
C GLU A 659 22.84 -9.39 -9.97
N VAL A 660 23.40 -10.00 -8.94
CA VAL A 660 22.67 -10.52 -7.78
C VAL A 660 23.31 -9.99 -6.51
N ILE A 661 22.53 -9.40 -5.65
CA ILE A 661 22.94 -8.95 -4.32
C ILE A 661 22.30 -9.89 -3.30
N PHE A 662 23.09 -10.67 -2.61
CA PHE A 662 22.68 -11.54 -1.51
C PHE A 662 23.07 -10.92 -0.18
N THR A 663 22.16 -10.90 0.78
CA THR A 663 22.40 -10.44 2.14
C THR A 663 21.86 -11.44 3.15
N HIS A 664 22.66 -11.73 4.16
CA HIS A 664 22.31 -12.55 5.32
C HIS A 664 22.63 -11.77 6.59
N VAL A 665 21.71 -11.82 7.57
CA VAL A 665 21.86 -11.20 8.89
C VAL A 665 21.62 -12.26 9.96
N GLN A 666 22.63 -12.48 10.82
CA GLN A 666 22.50 -13.28 12.04
C GLN A 666 22.05 -12.36 13.18
N ILE A 667 20.97 -12.70 13.89
CA ILE A 667 20.47 -11.88 15.01
C ILE A 667 21.32 -12.13 16.26
N LEU A 668 21.39 -13.37 16.75
CA LEU A 668 22.18 -13.72 17.93
C LEU A 668 23.19 -14.82 17.62
N ALA A 669 24.42 -14.65 18.08
CA ALA A 669 25.45 -15.71 18.04
C ALA A 669 25.05 -16.87 18.94
N ARG A 670 25.30 -18.09 18.50
CA ARG A 670 25.00 -19.31 19.26
C ARG A 670 26.22 -20.17 19.47
N SER A 671 26.34 -20.75 20.68
CA SER A 671 27.44 -21.69 21.01
C SER A 671 27.33 -22.99 20.20
N ALA A 672 26.14 -23.57 20.15
CA ALA A 672 25.78 -24.71 19.29
C ALA A 672 25.39 -24.23 17.90
N TYR A 673 26.39 -23.87 17.10
CA TYR A 673 26.17 -23.33 15.77
C TYR A 673 25.85 -24.45 14.77
N ARG A 674 24.69 -24.32 14.14
CA ARG A 674 24.34 -25.12 12.96
C ARG A 674 24.61 -24.25 11.74
N VAL A 675 25.42 -24.73 10.80
CA VAL A 675 25.76 -23.99 9.59
C VAL A 675 24.50 -23.80 8.74
N PRO A 676 23.97 -22.57 8.60
CA PRO A 676 22.85 -22.34 7.68
C PRO A 676 23.29 -22.56 6.23
N VAL A 677 22.41 -23.13 5.43
CA VAL A 677 22.56 -23.26 3.99
C VAL A 677 21.46 -22.42 3.36
N ILE A 678 21.82 -21.33 2.72
CA ILE A 678 20.87 -20.41 2.07
C ILE A 678 20.91 -20.62 0.57
N ARG A 679 19.76 -20.95 -0.02
CA ARG A 679 19.61 -21.13 -1.47
C ARG A 679 19.13 -19.85 -2.09
N LEU A 680 19.89 -19.31 -3.06
CA LEU A 680 19.53 -18.12 -3.79
C LEU A 680 18.36 -18.41 -4.75
N LYS A 681 17.69 -17.36 -5.22
CA LYS A 681 16.52 -17.46 -6.10
C LYS A 681 16.64 -16.50 -7.28
N GLY A 682 15.97 -16.91 -8.36
CA GLY A 682 15.85 -16.05 -9.56
C GLY A 682 17.09 -15.99 -10.43
N LEU A 683 18.08 -16.85 -10.21
CA LEU A 683 19.29 -16.94 -11.03
C LEU A 683 19.03 -17.81 -12.29
N ASP A 684 19.88 -17.63 -13.29
CA ASP A 684 19.93 -18.51 -14.46
C ASP A 684 20.73 -19.79 -14.07
N PRO A 685 20.11 -20.98 -14.07
CA PRO A 685 20.78 -22.22 -13.66
C PRO A 685 21.95 -22.61 -14.55
N ASP A 686 21.93 -22.19 -15.83
CA ASP A 686 22.94 -22.57 -16.80
C ASP A 686 24.13 -21.57 -16.86
N ALA A 687 24.06 -20.50 -16.06
CA ALA A 687 25.07 -19.45 -16.02
C ALA A 687 26.08 -19.64 -14.90
N VAL A 688 27.26 -19.02 -15.07
CA VAL A 688 28.30 -18.86 -14.05
C VAL A 688 28.18 -17.45 -13.45
N TYR A 689 28.33 -17.36 -12.13
CA TYR A 689 28.33 -16.12 -11.38
C TYR A 689 29.62 -15.95 -10.61
N THR A 690 30.25 -14.81 -10.79
CA THR A 690 31.53 -14.47 -10.11
C THR A 690 31.24 -13.53 -8.94
N ASP A 691 31.71 -13.88 -7.74
CA ASP A 691 31.70 -12.98 -6.60
C ASP A 691 32.66 -11.80 -6.84
N CYS A 692 32.12 -10.59 -6.81
CA CYS A 692 32.84 -9.35 -7.11
C CYS A 692 33.96 -9.03 -6.11
N GLU A 693 33.92 -9.56 -4.89
CA GLU A 693 34.90 -9.32 -3.84
C GLU A 693 36.04 -10.34 -3.89
N THR A 694 35.70 -11.61 -3.99
CA THR A 694 36.65 -12.71 -3.90
C THR A 694 37.15 -13.21 -5.25
N GLY A 695 36.43 -12.94 -6.33
CA GLY A 695 36.66 -13.49 -7.66
C GLY A 695 36.32 -14.98 -7.80
N GLN A 696 35.65 -15.57 -6.79
CA GLN A 696 35.22 -16.96 -6.83
C GLN A 696 34.04 -17.12 -7.79
N GLU A 697 34.10 -18.18 -8.59
CA GLU A 697 33.02 -18.55 -9.52
C GLU A 697 32.12 -19.63 -8.92
N TYR A 698 30.81 -19.52 -9.22
CA TYR A 698 29.74 -20.44 -8.80
C TYR A 698 28.80 -20.71 -9.96
N GLY A 699 28.30 -21.94 -10.08
CA GLY A 699 27.18 -22.24 -10.97
C GLY A 699 25.87 -21.61 -10.44
N GLY A 700 25.03 -21.11 -11.33
CA GLY A 700 23.70 -20.63 -10.95
C GLY A 700 22.86 -21.73 -10.32
N ASP A 701 22.91 -22.94 -10.85
CA ASP A 701 22.30 -24.15 -10.29
C ASP A 701 22.89 -24.52 -8.91
N GLU A 702 24.23 -24.40 -8.74
CA GLU A 702 24.91 -24.61 -7.46
C GLU A 702 24.36 -23.64 -6.39
N LEU A 703 24.28 -22.36 -6.70
CA LEU A 703 23.74 -21.33 -5.78
C LEU A 703 22.27 -21.57 -5.45
N MET A 704 21.46 -22.01 -6.43
CA MET A 704 20.03 -22.23 -6.23
C MET A 704 19.69 -23.57 -5.58
N TYR A 705 20.46 -24.64 -5.83
CA TYR A 705 20.08 -25.99 -5.37
C TYR A 705 20.95 -26.46 -4.21
N ALA A 706 22.27 -26.25 -4.25
CA ALA A 706 23.15 -26.57 -3.15
C ALA A 706 23.20 -25.44 -2.11
N GLY A 707 23.23 -24.18 -2.56
CA GLY A 707 23.20 -22.99 -1.72
C GLY A 707 24.52 -22.61 -1.09
N ILE A 708 24.53 -21.46 -0.42
CA ILE A 708 25.69 -20.86 0.25
C ILE A 708 25.69 -21.29 1.72
N ARG A 709 26.84 -21.77 2.21
CA ARG A 709 27.06 -22.06 3.63
C ARG A 709 27.54 -20.81 4.34
N ILE A 710 26.76 -20.34 5.31
CA ILE A 710 27.12 -19.16 6.10
C ILE A 710 28.17 -19.54 7.16
N PRO A 711 29.34 -18.92 7.16
CA PRO A 711 30.37 -19.22 8.16
C PRO A 711 29.93 -18.79 9.56
N ARG A 712 30.49 -19.44 10.60
CA ARG A 712 30.21 -19.07 11.99
C ARG A 712 30.80 -17.70 12.33
N ILE A 713 29.92 -16.74 12.64
CA ILE A 713 30.31 -15.44 13.19
C ILE A 713 30.02 -15.45 14.71
N ARG A 714 31.00 -15.11 15.52
CA ARG A 714 30.92 -15.11 17.01
C ARG A 714 30.49 -13.72 17.53
N GLN A 715 29.61 -13.08 16.84
CA GLN A 715 29.10 -11.74 17.14
C GLN A 715 27.61 -11.67 16.91
N ASP A 716 26.89 -11.06 17.84
CA ASP A 716 25.48 -10.73 17.65
C ASP A 716 25.31 -9.66 16.56
N PHE A 717 24.16 -9.64 15.92
CA PHE A 717 23.79 -8.67 14.91
C PHE A 717 24.84 -8.53 13.81
N SER A 718 25.29 -9.64 13.25
CA SER A 718 26.28 -9.65 12.17
C SER A 718 25.65 -9.85 10.80
N SER A 719 26.16 -9.15 9.79
CA SER A 719 25.71 -9.25 8.41
C SER A 719 26.80 -9.76 7.48
N THR A 720 26.39 -10.41 6.39
CA THR A 720 27.24 -10.81 5.27
C THR A 720 26.51 -10.44 3.98
N THR A 721 27.16 -9.71 3.11
CA THR A 721 26.65 -9.37 1.78
C THR A 721 27.59 -9.91 0.71
N MET A 722 27.05 -10.58 -0.30
CA MET A 722 27.78 -11.01 -1.49
C MET A 722 27.16 -10.34 -2.72
N VAL A 723 28.01 -9.97 -3.64
CA VAL A 723 27.58 -9.44 -4.92
C VAL A 723 28.14 -10.27 -6.04
N LEU A 724 27.25 -10.85 -6.78
CA LEU A 724 27.54 -11.81 -7.83
C LEU A 724 27.23 -11.20 -9.20
N ARG A 725 28.12 -11.38 -10.15
CA ARG A 725 27.91 -11.00 -11.54
C ARG A 725 27.89 -12.21 -12.43
N LYS A 726 26.91 -12.26 -13.30
CA LYS A 726 26.81 -13.25 -14.36
C LYS A 726 27.95 -13.03 -15.35
N SER A 727 28.73 -14.10 -15.63
CA SER A 727 29.85 -14.12 -16.56
C SER A 727 29.40 -14.29 -18.01
#